data_1ccb80d29657b1981c85403a4ecc11c1
#
_entry.id   1ccb80d29657b1981c85403a4ecc11c1
#
_cell.length_a   1.000
_cell.length_b   1.000
_cell.length_c   1.000
_cell.angle_alpha   90.00
_cell.angle_beta   90.00
_cell.angle_gamma   90.00
#
_symmetry.space_group_name_H-M   'P 1'
#
loop_
_entity.id
_entity.type
_entity.pdbx_description
1 polymer ?
#
loop_
_entity_poly.entity_id
_entity_poly.type
_entity_poly.pdbx_seq_one_letter_code
_entity_poly.pdbx_strand_id
1 'polypeptide(L)'
;MRICYKAGNVTYNTNYYSVITDSVEIRIWFLTDEIIRIRAGFDGDWDEASYSLAMTAWDSRTDEFLKGYRKRVEVAYSELVDGADKAVICGSKLRIEIEKNPFRICVYDKDGTLLHADITDLAYREDSNKRRIHTSQIEADDYFYGFGEKGGDINKAEKYMNMAPGDAMGYNPKETDSLYKHIPFYIKLSGSTHKAVGYFYHTTAECDFNMGREKRNYWHRYSSFRSDAGDIDLFLIAGPSIGEVISRYTDLTGKSILLPKAALGYLGSSMYYPELPKDCDDAILEFIDTTREEGIPVDGFQLSSGYCAVETEQGIKRCSFTWNHKRFKNPEEWFAKMKENGIVVSPNVKPGMLLVHPYLEDMKKKDMFVYDSIKDEPGKGTWWGGTGIFVDFTKEQTREYWKEYLKEGLIKYGCESVWNDNCEYDSMVDKDARVYFEGKGSTIGELKPVMSNIMCQLSNEAVTEYNENIRPFSVCRSGHAGIQRYAQVWAGDNLTCWDALKYNIATILGMGLSGVANHGCDVGGFYGESPEPELFVRWVQNGVFMPRFSIHSVNTDNTVTEPWMYSGMKDYIRTAIKLRYSMSPYLYSLEYRAHKTGLPIMQPMFMVFQNDSNTYNEGVDFMWGDSLLVANVVEKGAEIREVYLPDTGDKNIRFYDYYTRNEYEGGQTIKVPVDISSIPMFIKSGAIIPMAGNELNNLMNDNVDSLHIIMAPDIDSSFTIYDDDGKTNDYKNGSYLKTDISVKAGAKTYIDFEYEGSYENTAETMELDVIHREKAPFYVQLDGKEVPHFLHRRKYEESDIGWYYSQTKKSVQVKYPNPKKNHQVLISFEVFDMIGM
;
A
#
# COMPACT_ATOMS: atom_id res chain seq x y z
N MET A 1 30.25 25.25 -7.47
CA MET A 1 28.93 25.13 -8.12
C MET A 1 29.15 24.69 -9.55
N ARG A 2 28.52 23.58 -9.98
CA ARG A 2 28.53 23.12 -11.37
C ARG A 2 27.12 23.32 -11.93
N ILE A 3 26.99 23.76 -13.18
CA ILE A 3 25.70 24.05 -13.80
C ILE A 3 25.74 23.54 -15.24
N CYS A 4 24.73 22.78 -15.65
CA CYS A 4 24.55 22.38 -17.05
C CYS A 4 23.82 23.50 -17.80
N TYR A 5 24.58 24.39 -18.45
CA TYR A 5 24.00 25.52 -19.19
C TYR A 5 24.02 25.34 -20.70
N LYS A 6 25.02 24.64 -21.24
CA LYS A 6 25.14 24.33 -22.66
C LYS A 6 25.35 22.85 -22.89
N ALA A 7 24.78 22.31 -23.96
CA ALA A 7 25.01 20.96 -24.41
C ALA A 7 25.66 20.94 -25.82
N GLY A 8 26.50 19.95 -26.05
CA GLY A 8 27.03 19.59 -27.35
C GLY A 8 26.10 18.68 -28.16
N ASN A 9 26.71 17.84 -28.99
CA ASN A 9 25.97 16.85 -29.77
C ASN A 9 25.41 15.76 -28.88
N VAL A 10 24.25 15.24 -29.25
CA VAL A 10 23.65 14.07 -28.67
C VAL A 10 24.08 12.84 -29.46
N THR A 11 24.53 11.79 -28.79
CA THR A 11 24.98 10.56 -29.44
C THR A 11 24.29 9.34 -28.84
N TYR A 12 23.94 8.38 -29.69
CA TYR A 12 23.40 7.10 -29.23
C TYR A 12 24.53 6.10 -28.91
N ASN A 13 24.49 5.48 -27.74
CA ASN A 13 25.47 4.50 -27.27
C ASN A 13 24.72 3.24 -26.83
N THR A 14 24.90 2.12 -27.50
CA THR A 14 24.37 0.80 -27.20
C THR A 14 22.89 0.74 -26.78
N ASN A 15 22.53 1.42 -25.67
CA ASN A 15 21.17 1.41 -25.10
C ASN A 15 20.76 2.73 -24.46
N TYR A 16 21.53 3.82 -24.63
CA TYR A 16 21.21 5.16 -24.11
C TYR A 16 21.72 6.27 -25.03
N TYR A 17 21.17 7.46 -24.84
CA TYR A 17 21.67 8.68 -25.46
C TYR A 17 22.57 9.42 -24.49
N SER A 18 23.75 9.83 -24.96
CA SER A 18 24.71 10.65 -24.22
C SER A 18 24.61 12.09 -24.65
N VAL A 19 24.41 12.99 -23.69
CA VAL A 19 24.39 14.44 -23.85
C VAL A 19 25.53 15.02 -23.03
N ILE A 20 26.57 15.48 -23.71
CA ILE A 20 27.71 16.13 -23.02
C ILE A 20 27.38 17.59 -22.81
N THR A 21 27.25 18.00 -21.56
CA THR A 21 27.08 19.41 -21.20
C THR A 21 28.41 20.06 -20.84
N ASP A 22 28.40 21.35 -20.60
CA ASP A 22 29.59 22.12 -20.12
C ASP A 22 29.98 21.75 -18.68
N SER A 23 29.23 20.90 -17.97
CA SER A 23 29.50 20.50 -16.58
C SER A 23 29.60 19.00 -16.39
N VAL A 24 28.60 18.22 -16.86
CA VAL A 24 28.53 16.76 -16.68
C VAL A 24 27.94 16.08 -17.91
N GLU A 25 28.13 14.77 -18.03
CA GLU A 25 27.38 13.94 -18.96
C GLU A 25 25.98 13.68 -18.40
N ILE A 26 24.98 13.79 -19.28
CA ILE A 26 23.60 13.34 -18.98
C ILE A 26 23.30 12.16 -19.90
N ARG A 27 22.81 11.06 -19.31
CA ARG A 27 22.39 9.87 -20.05
C ARG A 27 20.89 9.72 -20.03
N ILE A 28 20.30 9.36 -21.15
CA ILE A 28 18.85 9.23 -21.34
C ILE A 28 18.53 7.85 -21.89
N TRP A 29 17.65 7.11 -21.22
CA TRP A 29 17.15 5.82 -21.66
C TRP A 29 15.65 5.88 -21.91
N PHE A 30 15.17 5.28 -22.99
CA PHE A 30 13.79 4.86 -23.13
C PHE A 30 13.67 3.45 -22.55
N LEU A 31 13.49 3.34 -21.22
CA LEU A 31 13.45 2.05 -20.55
C LEU A 31 12.28 1.19 -21.03
N THR A 32 11.13 1.83 -21.25
CA THR A 32 9.96 1.32 -21.97
C THR A 32 9.39 2.43 -22.86
N ASP A 33 8.33 2.15 -23.61
CA ASP A 33 7.64 3.18 -24.39
C ASP A 33 7.09 4.35 -23.57
N GLU A 34 6.85 4.11 -22.24
CA GLU A 34 6.25 5.07 -21.32
C GLU A 34 7.16 5.50 -20.16
N ILE A 35 8.34 4.88 -20.00
CA ILE A 35 9.29 5.20 -18.93
C ILE A 35 10.60 5.68 -19.51
N ILE A 36 10.94 6.93 -19.21
CA ILE A 36 12.21 7.55 -19.57
C ILE A 36 13.06 7.71 -18.31
N ARG A 37 14.33 7.34 -18.37
CA ARG A 37 15.33 7.66 -17.35
C ARG A 37 16.25 8.75 -17.82
N ILE A 38 16.46 9.76 -16.99
CA ILE A 38 17.41 10.86 -17.19
C ILE A 38 18.38 10.86 -16.00
N ARG A 39 19.66 10.56 -16.25
CA ARG A 39 20.68 10.55 -15.21
C ARG A 39 21.78 11.55 -15.51
N ALA A 40 21.95 12.56 -14.65
CA ALA A 40 23.04 13.55 -14.72
C ALA A 40 24.15 13.16 -13.76
N GLY A 41 25.30 12.78 -14.31
CA GLY A 41 26.44 12.17 -13.61
C GLY A 41 27.28 13.16 -12.85
N PHE A 42 26.77 13.72 -11.77
CA PHE A 42 27.52 14.67 -10.92
C PHE A 42 28.62 14.01 -10.10
N ASP A 43 28.44 12.74 -9.71
CA ASP A 43 29.48 11.98 -8.99
C ASP A 43 30.54 11.41 -9.93
N GLY A 44 30.22 11.29 -11.22
CA GLY A 44 31.11 10.69 -12.21
C GLY A 44 31.23 9.16 -12.06
N ASP A 45 30.45 8.58 -11.17
CA ASP A 45 30.37 7.14 -10.94
C ASP A 45 29.06 6.60 -11.56
N TRP A 46 29.22 5.78 -12.59
CA TRP A 46 28.10 5.18 -13.31
C TRP A 46 27.72 3.79 -12.77
N ASP A 47 28.05 3.51 -11.51
CA ASP A 47 27.58 2.27 -10.86
C ASP A 47 26.05 2.25 -10.80
N GLU A 48 25.46 1.10 -11.13
CA GLU A 48 24.03 0.91 -11.24
C GLU A 48 23.45 0.08 -10.09
N ALA A 49 24.18 0.00 -8.96
CA ALA A 49 23.69 -0.71 -7.78
C ALA A 49 22.41 -0.10 -7.23
N SER A 50 21.37 -0.92 -7.08
CA SER A 50 20.08 -0.51 -6.56
C SER A 50 19.37 -1.66 -5.87
N TYR A 51 18.90 -1.45 -4.65
CA TYR A 51 17.99 -2.36 -3.94
C TYR A 51 16.52 -2.09 -4.26
N SER A 52 16.21 -0.98 -4.95
CA SER A 52 14.84 -0.51 -5.18
C SER A 52 14.27 -0.93 -6.52
N LEU A 53 15.10 -0.99 -7.57
CA LEU A 53 14.65 -1.28 -8.92
C LEU A 53 14.40 -2.77 -9.13
N ALA A 54 13.20 -3.11 -9.60
CA ALA A 54 12.81 -4.46 -10.04
C ALA A 54 12.90 -4.63 -11.56
N MET A 55 13.06 -3.54 -12.31
CA MET A 55 13.24 -3.54 -13.76
C MET A 55 14.49 -2.75 -14.13
N THR A 56 15.40 -3.36 -14.90
CA THR A 56 16.63 -2.70 -15.38
C THR A 56 16.95 -3.12 -16.82
N ALA A 57 17.65 -2.24 -17.54
CA ALA A 57 18.25 -2.53 -18.85
C ALA A 57 19.80 -2.65 -18.79
N TRP A 58 20.36 -2.76 -17.61
CA TRP A 58 21.79 -2.77 -17.31
C TRP A 58 22.11 -3.76 -16.18
N ASP A 59 23.36 -4.22 -16.11
CA ASP A 59 23.84 -5.07 -15.03
C ASP A 59 24.12 -4.27 -13.76
N SER A 60 23.95 -4.93 -12.62
CA SER A 60 24.12 -4.32 -11.30
C SER A 60 24.72 -5.33 -10.32
N ARG A 61 25.59 -4.86 -9.42
CA ARG A 61 26.18 -5.69 -8.34
C ARG A 61 25.12 -6.25 -7.38
N THR A 62 23.90 -5.70 -7.37
CA THR A 62 22.79 -6.18 -6.56
C THR A 62 21.91 -7.22 -7.27
N ASP A 63 22.25 -7.64 -8.52
CA ASP A 63 21.42 -8.55 -9.30
C ASP A 63 21.29 -9.93 -8.66
N GLU A 64 22.37 -10.46 -8.09
CA GLU A 64 22.32 -11.78 -7.41
C GLU A 64 21.45 -11.74 -6.16
N PHE A 65 21.56 -10.67 -5.37
CA PHE A 65 20.69 -10.49 -4.18
C PHE A 65 19.21 -10.33 -4.54
N LEU A 66 18.91 -9.67 -5.66
CA LEU A 66 17.53 -9.45 -6.13
C LEU A 66 17.05 -10.51 -7.13
N LYS A 67 17.74 -11.64 -7.24
CA LYS A 67 17.34 -12.75 -8.09
C LYS A 67 15.92 -13.23 -7.73
N GLY A 68 15.07 -13.30 -8.75
CA GLY A 68 13.63 -13.58 -8.57
C GLY A 68 12.76 -12.34 -8.33
N TYR A 69 13.34 -11.21 -7.94
CA TYR A 69 12.65 -9.93 -7.77
C TYR A 69 12.96 -8.92 -8.88
N ARG A 70 14.04 -9.13 -9.65
CA ARG A 70 14.48 -8.22 -10.72
C ARG A 70 14.32 -8.87 -12.09
N LYS A 71 13.75 -8.08 -13.02
CA LYS A 71 13.58 -8.44 -14.43
C LYS A 71 14.50 -7.59 -15.30
N ARG A 72 15.25 -8.24 -16.19
CA ARG A 72 15.98 -7.57 -17.26
C ARG A 72 15.05 -7.26 -18.43
N VAL A 73 15.12 -6.04 -18.97
CA VAL A 73 14.38 -5.62 -20.16
C VAL A 73 15.33 -5.05 -21.19
N GLU A 74 14.90 -5.06 -22.45
CA GLU A 74 15.54 -4.30 -23.51
C GLU A 74 14.95 -2.90 -23.55
N VAL A 75 15.77 -1.89 -23.86
CA VAL A 75 15.32 -0.51 -24.02
C VAL A 75 14.37 -0.39 -25.22
N ALA A 76 13.37 0.46 -25.13
CA ALA A 76 12.44 0.69 -26.20
C ALA A 76 13.13 1.39 -27.37
N TYR A 77 12.65 1.08 -28.59
CA TYR A 77 13.16 1.70 -29.83
C TYR A 77 12.86 3.20 -29.82
N SER A 78 13.85 3.99 -30.27
CA SER A 78 13.71 5.42 -30.47
C SER A 78 14.69 5.93 -31.54
N GLU A 79 14.39 7.07 -32.14
CA GLU A 79 15.18 7.69 -33.21
C GLU A 79 15.66 9.08 -32.81
N LEU A 80 16.91 9.39 -33.13
CA LEU A 80 17.55 10.66 -32.83
C LEU A 80 17.66 11.52 -34.10
N VAL A 81 17.23 12.78 -33.99
CA VAL A 81 17.56 13.84 -34.94
C VAL A 81 18.32 14.92 -34.17
N ASP A 82 19.65 15.01 -34.41
CA ASP A 82 20.53 15.98 -33.73
C ASP A 82 20.78 17.18 -34.59
N GLY A 83 20.14 18.31 -34.28
CA GLY A 83 20.34 19.62 -34.97
C GLY A 83 21.33 20.53 -34.23
N ALA A 84 21.64 21.67 -34.79
CA ALA A 84 22.60 22.65 -34.25
C ALA A 84 22.16 23.20 -32.87
N ASP A 85 20.89 23.62 -32.76
CA ASP A 85 20.36 24.26 -31.55
C ASP A 85 19.50 23.33 -30.72
N LYS A 86 19.00 22.24 -31.29
CA LYS A 86 18.04 21.32 -30.69
C LYS A 86 18.24 19.91 -31.19
N ALA A 87 18.18 18.96 -30.27
CA ALA A 87 18.06 17.54 -30.57
C ALA A 87 16.64 17.03 -30.24
N VAL A 88 16.14 16.08 -31.02
CA VAL A 88 14.85 15.43 -30.80
C VAL A 88 15.04 13.92 -30.80
N ILE A 89 14.52 13.27 -29.77
CA ILE A 89 14.49 11.81 -29.66
C ILE A 89 13.03 11.37 -29.66
N CYS A 90 12.63 10.57 -30.65
CA CYS A 90 11.27 10.09 -30.83
C CYS A 90 11.18 8.60 -30.51
N GLY A 91 10.47 8.25 -29.43
CA GLY A 91 9.97 6.90 -29.16
C GLY A 91 8.57 6.70 -29.74
N SER A 92 7.97 5.55 -29.49
CA SER A 92 6.63 5.20 -29.98
C SER A 92 5.51 6.00 -29.28
N LYS A 93 5.66 6.36 -28.02
CA LYS A 93 4.66 7.07 -27.20
C LYS A 93 5.14 8.40 -26.66
N LEU A 94 6.43 8.58 -26.53
CA LEU A 94 7.06 9.76 -25.94
C LEU A 94 8.06 10.36 -26.90
N ARG A 95 8.17 11.69 -26.86
CA ARG A 95 9.17 12.48 -27.58
C ARG A 95 9.91 13.36 -26.60
N ILE A 96 11.23 13.37 -26.68
CA ILE A 96 12.12 14.25 -25.92
C ILE A 96 12.66 15.31 -26.84
N GLU A 97 12.61 16.57 -26.41
CA GLU A 97 13.25 17.71 -27.05
C GLU A 97 14.34 18.23 -26.11
N ILE A 98 15.56 18.37 -26.64
CA ILE A 98 16.74 18.84 -25.91
C ILE A 98 17.17 20.15 -26.54
N GLU A 99 16.88 21.26 -25.90
CA GLU A 99 17.44 22.56 -26.26
C GLU A 99 18.89 22.62 -25.79
N LYS A 100 19.82 23.06 -26.65
CA LYS A 100 21.25 22.99 -26.37
C LYS A 100 21.81 24.25 -25.69
N ASN A 101 21.19 25.42 -25.91
CA ASN A 101 21.66 26.69 -25.35
C ASN A 101 20.53 27.72 -25.22
N PRO A 102 20.02 27.99 -23.99
CA PRO A 102 20.34 27.31 -22.73
C PRO A 102 19.87 25.85 -22.76
N PHE A 103 20.61 25.00 -22.05
CA PHE A 103 20.29 23.58 -21.97
C PHE A 103 19.05 23.32 -21.15
N ARG A 104 18.09 22.59 -21.71
CA ARG A 104 16.93 22.03 -21.01
C ARG A 104 16.33 20.86 -21.75
N ILE A 105 15.60 20.02 -21.03
CA ILE A 105 14.87 18.85 -21.55
C ILE A 105 13.36 19.09 -21.42
N CYS A 106 12.62 18.81 -22.49
CA CYS A 106 11.17 18.79 -22.53
C CYS A 106 10.69 17.43 -23.00
N VAL A 107 9.63 16.89 -22.38
CA VAL A 107 9.04 15.60 -22.75
C VAL A 107 7.58 15.80 -23.13
N TYR A 108 7.21 15.24 -24.28
CA TYR A 108 5.85 15.28 -24.83
C TYR A 108 5.31 13.88 -25.03
N ASP A 109 4.01 13.73 -24.93
CA ASP A 109 3.34 12.52 -25.38
C ASP A 109 3.17 12.51 -26.92
N LYS A 110 2.65 11.39 -27.45
CA LYS A 110 2.40 11.22 -28.90
C LYS A 110 1.42 12.24 -29.47
N ASP A 111 0.54 12.82 -28.65
CA ASP A 111 -0.45 13.79 -29.04
C ASP A 111 0.10 15.23 -29.01
N GLY A 112 1.35 15.40 -28.61
CA GLY A 112 2.04 16.67 -28.48
C GLY A 112 1.77 17.42 -27.18
N THR A 113 1.14 16.79 -26.20
CA THR A 113 0.93 17.37 -24.86
C THR A 113 2.26 17.42 -24.13
N LEU A 114 2.62 18.58 -23.59
CA LEU A 114 3.81 18.75 -22.74
C LEU A 114 3.58 18.05 -21.40
N LEU A 115 4.34 17.00 -21.13
CA LEU A 115 4.29 16.24 -19.86
C LEU A 115 5.28 16.76 -18.83
N HIS A 116 6.47 17.14 -19.26
CA HIS A 116 7.55 17.66 -18.44
C HIS A 116 8.34 18.73 -19.19
N ALA A 117 8.74 19.77 -18.48
CA ALA A 117 9.73 20.73 -18.94
C ALA A 117 10.67 21.11 -17.80
N ASP A 118 11.97 21.12 -18.09
CA ASP A 118 12.94 21.79 -17.25
C ASP A 118 12.72 23.31 -17.27
N ILE A 119 13.11 24.01 -16.24
CA ILE A 119 13.21 25.48 -16.30
C ILE A 119 14.27 25.89 -17.33
N THR A 120 14.14 27.08 -17.89
CA THR A 120 15.02 27.54 -18.99
C THR A 120 16.48 27.59 -18.58
N ASP A 121 16.79 28.03 -17.35
CA ASP A 121 18.14 28.13 -16.84
C ASP A 121 18.28 27.35 -15.55
N LEU A 122 19.44 26.77 -15.29
CA LEU A 122 19.78 26.15 -14.01
C LEU A 122 18.96 24.89 -13.67
N ALA A 123 18.46 24.17 -14.67
CA ALA A 123 17.66 22.96 -14.45
C ALA A 123 18.45 21.88 -13.69
N TYR A 124 19.70 21.63 -14.11
CA TYR A 124 20.60 20.63 -13.48
C TYR A 124 21.81 21.34 -12.90
N ARG A 125 22.00 21.25 -11.59
CA ARG A 125 23.12 21.92 -10.91
C ARG A 125 23.57 21.23 -9.63
N GLU A 126 24.82 21.50 -9.26
CA GLU A 126 25.38 21.26 -7.93
C GLU A 126 25.63 22.58 -7.24
N ASP A 127 25.14 22.77 -6.01
CA ASP A 127 25.36 24.00 -5.22
C ASP A 127 26.74 24.01 -4.53
N SER A 128 26.99 25.05 -3.74
CA SER A 128 28.24 25.20 -2.97
C SER A 128 28.41 24.15 -1.87
N ASN A 129 27.32 23.54 -1.42
CA ASN A 129 27.31 22.51 -0.40
C ASN A 129 27.34 21.09 -1.00
N LYS A 130 27.61 20.97 -2.29
CA LYS A 130 27.63 19.72 -3.04
C LYS A 130 26.28 19.04 -3.17
N ARG A 131 25.15 19.71 -2.90
CA ARG A 131 23.85 19.16 -3.11
C ARG A 131 23.48 19.18 -4.60
N ARG A 132 22.84 18.12 -5.07
CA ARG A 132 22.35 17.97 -6.44
C ARG A 132 20.95 18.53 -6.54
N ILE A 133 20.71 19.40 -7.51
CA ILE A 133 19.42 20.10 -7.64
C ILE A 133 18.90 19.98 -9.05
N HIS A 134 17.68 19.47 -9.20
CA HIS A 134 16.92 19.49 -10.42
C HIS A 134 15.72 20.42 -10.26
N THR A 135 15.44 21.22 -11.28
CA THR A 135 14.34 22.21 -11.23
C THR A 135 13.49 22.12 -12.48
N SER A 136 12.19 21.91 -12.29
CA SER A 136 11.21 21.71 -13.35
C SER A 136 10.16 22.83 -13.36
N GLN A 137 9.67 23.20 -14.53
CA GLN A 137 8.53 24.10 -14.69
C GLN A 137 7.26 23.41 -14.24
N ILE A 138 6.38 24.13 -13.55
CA ILE A 138 5.04 23.68 -13.17
C ILE A 138 4.02 24.78 -13.44
N GLU A 139 2.75 24.38 -13.62
CA GLU A 139 1.65 25.30 -13.84
C GLU A 139 0.86 25.55 -12.55
N ALA A 140 0.02 26.58 -12.55
CA ALA A 140 -0.75 26.97 -11.37
C ALA A 140 -1.85 25.95 -11.00
N ASP A 141 -2.30 25.19 -11.99
CA ASP A 141 -3.31 24.14 -11.91
C ASP A 141 -2.70 22.71 -11.92
N ASP A 142 -1.40 22.58 -11.61
CA ASP A 142 -0.78 21.29 -11.36
C ASP A 142 -1.03 20.86 -9.90
N TYR A 143 -1.41 19.61 -9.73
CA TYR A 143 -1.62 18.94 -8.45
C TYR A 143 -0.55 17.86 -8.23
N PHE A 144 -0.15 17.66 -6.97
CA PHE A 144 0.97 16.78 -6.64
C PHE A 144 0.57 15.81 -5.53
N TYR A 145 0.76 14.51 -5.77
CA TYR A 145 0.35 13.44 -4.87
C TYR A 145 1.45 12.41 -4.66
N GLY A 146 1.37 11.62 -3.59
CA GLY A 146 2.34 10.58 -3.28
C GLY A 146 3.39 11.05 -2.27
N PHE A 147 4.66 11.04 -2.62
CA PHE A 147 5.82 11.31 -1.75
C PHE A 147 5.97 10.30 -0.59
N GLY A 148 5.44 9.08 -0.74
CA GLY A 148 5.42 8.10 0.33
C GLY A 148 4.56 8.53 1.51
N GLU A 149 5.08 8.38 2.72
CA GLU A 149 4.37 8.67 3.95
C GLU A 149 4.48 10.16 4.31
N LYS A 150 3.41 10.91 4.06
CA LYS A 150 3.34 12.35 4.31
C LYS A 150 2.02 12.75 4.96
N GLY A 151 2.11 13.43 6.10
CA GLY A 151 0.95 14.01 6.78
C GLY A 151 0.31 15.18 6.03
N GLY A 152 -0.77 15.71 6.61
CA GLY A 152 -1.53 16.85 6.08
C GLY A 152 -2.38 16.52 4.85
N ASP A 153 -2.72 17.56 4.08
CA ASP A 153 -3.59 17.43 2.92
C ASP A 153 -3.04 16.48 1.86
N ILE A 154 -3.92 15.80 1.13
CA ILE A 154 -3.55 14.84 0.08
C ILE A 154 -2.77 15.51 -1.07
N ASN A 155 -3.17 16.71 -1.47
CA ASN A 155 -2.47 17.52 -2.47
C ASN A 155 -1.29 18.25 -1.83
N LYS A 156 -0.09 18.04 -2.38
CA LYS A 156 1.17 18.62 -1.85
C LYS A 156 1.62 19.87 -2.63
N ALA A 157 0.78 20.48 -3.44
CA ALA A 157 1.08 21.77 -4.07
C ALA A 157 1.38 22.85 -3.02
N GLU A 158 2.37 23.71 -3.31
CA GLU A 158 2.86 24.76 -2.42
C GLU A 158 3.42 24.30 -1.06
N LYS A 159 3.90 23.04 -0.99
CA LYS A 159 4.52 22.44 0.20
C LYS A 159 6.02 22.14 -0.04
N TYR A 160 6.76 22.03 1.06
CA TYR A 160 8.05 21.34 1.10
C TYR A 160 7.82 19.91 1.60
N MET A 161 8.60 18.94 1.07
CA MET A 161 8.57 17.54 1.48
C MET A 161 10.00 17.08 1.77
N ASN A 162 10.28 16.62 2.98
CA ASN A 162 11.57 16.07 3.36
C ASN A 162 11.58 14.55 3.25
N MET A 163 12.64 13.98 2.70
CA MET A 163 12.87 12.54 2.62
C MET A 163 14.06 12.19 3.52
N ALA A 164 13.81 12.10 4.81
CA ALA A 164 14.79 11.75 5.84
C ALA A 164 14.06 10.91 6.91
N PRO A 165 13.92 9.57 6.72
CA PRO A 165 13.10 8.74 7.59
C PRO A 165 13.62 8.80 9.03
N GLY A 166 12.70 8.85 9.99
CA GLY A 166 13.00 8.94 11.40
C GLY A 166 11.87 8.44 12.28
N ASP A 167 12.17 8.18 13.56
CA ASP A 167 11.20 7.77 14.58
C ASP A 167 10.43 9.01 15.07
N ALA A 168 9.24 9.22 14.52
CA ALA A 168 8.39 10.38 14.77
C ALA A 168 7.27 10.07 15.78
N MET A 169 7.55 9.36 16.88
CA MET A 169 6.54 8.98 17.88
C MET A 169 5.66 10.15 18.32
N GLY A 170 4.35 9.97 18.25
CA GLY A 170 3.39 11.00 18.64
C GLY A 170 3.37 12.21 17.73
N TYR A 171 3.65 12.02 16.43
CA TYR A 171 3.74 13.09 15.45
C TYR A 171 2.45 13.92 15.29
N ASN A 172 2.61 15.20 14.96
CA ASN A 172 1.50 16.04 14.51
C ASN A 172 1.09 15.60 13.08
N PRO A 173 -0.14 15.08 12.90
CA PRO A 173 -0.55 14.48 11.62
C PRO A 173 -0.67 15.49 10.47
N LYS A 174 -0.67 16.80 10.76
CA LYS A 174 -0.73 17.86 9.75
C LYS A 174 0.64 18.37 9.31
N GLU A 175 1.60 18.43 10.23
CA GLU A 175 2.79 19.28 10.08
C GLU A 175 4.11 18.54 10.18
N THR A 176 4.15 17.40 10.89
CA THR A 176 5.42 16.66 11.04
C THR A 176 5.89 16.11 9.70
N ASP A 177 7.12 16.45 9.35
CA ASP A 177 7.85 15.98 8.19
C ASP A 177 9.36 15.99 8.52
N SER A 178 10.05 14.88 8.47
CA SER A 178 9.68 13.59 7.87
C SER A 178 8.97 12.66 8.84
N LEU A 179 8.35 11.60 8.26
CA LEU A 179 7.85 10.45 8.98
C LEU A 179 8.79 9.23 8.78
N TYR A 180 8.26 8.02 8.79
CA TYR A 180 9.05 6.77 8.89
C TYR A 180 9.61 6.27 7.55
N LYS A 181 9.07 6.71 6.41
CA LYS A 181 9.40 6.15 5.08
C LYS A 181 9.99 7.18 4.13
N HIS A 182 10.90 6.71 3.28
CA HIS A 182 11.60 7.49 2.27
C HIS A 182 11.26 6.98 0.87
N ILE A 183 10.25 7.56 0.22
CA ILE A 183 9.84 7.20 -1.14
C ILE A 183 9.83 8.45 -2.01
N PRO A 184 10.93 8.79 -2.71
CA PRO A 184 11.06 10.02 -3.49
C PRO A 184 10.35 9.89 -4.85
N PHE A 185 9.07 9.56 -4.81
CA PHE A 185 8.17 9.42 -5.94
C PHE A 185 6.93 10.26 -5.75
N TYR A 186 6.55 11.01 -6.78
CA TYR A 186 5.28 11.71 -6.81
C TYR A 186 4.61 11.66 -8.17
N ILE A 187 3.32 11.92 -8.20
CA ILE A 187 2.49 12.03 -9.39
C ILE A 187 2.07 13.49 -9.56
N LYS A 188 2.36 14.07 -10.72
CA LYS A 188 1.83 15.34 -11.15
C LYS A 188 0.56 15.07 -11.98
N LEU A 189 -0.56 15.69 -11.60
CA LEU A 189 -1.80 15.72 -12.36
C LEU A 189 -2.05 17.14 -12.85
N SER A 190 -2.14 17.31 -14.16
CA SER A 190 -2.47 18.62 -14.74
C SER A 190 -3.98 18.86 -14.68
N GLY A 191 -4.39 19.98 -14.09
CA GLY A 191 -5.80 20.37 -14.03
C GLY A 191 -6.41 20.71 -15.39
N SER A 192 -5.60 21.21 -16.34
CA SER A 192 -6.06 21.60 -17.68
C SER A 192 -6.16 20.43 -18.66
N THR A 193 -5.24 19.46 -18.58
CA THR A 193 -5.21 18.31 -19.52
C THR A 193 -5.75 17.02 -18.91
N HIS A 194 -5.92 16.99 -17.58
CA HIS A 194 -6.27 15.81 -16.79
C HIS A 194 -5.32 14.61 -17.03
N LYS A 195 -4.08 14.86 -17.48
CA LYS A 195 -3.06 13.82 -17.69
C LYS A 195 -2.12 13.75 -16.49
N ALA A 196 -1.76 12.53 -16.11
CA ALA A 196 -0.86 12.23 -14.99
C ALA A 196 0.54 11.85 -15.49
N VAL A 197 1.56 12.27 -14.73
CA VAL A 197 2.98 11.90 -14.94
C VAL A 197 3.61 11.58 -13.59
N GLY A 198 4.28 10.45 -13.49
CA GLY A 198 5.08 10.06 -12.32
C GLY A 198 6.51 10.57 -12.42
N TYR A 199 7.04 11.01 -11.30
CA TYR A 199 8.43 11.44 -11.12
C TYR A 199 9.03 10.59 -10.01
N PHE A 200 9.94 9.71 -10.36
CA PHE A 200 10.70 8.93 -9.39
C PHE A 200 12.18 9.35 -9.43
N TYR A 201 12.65 10.02 -8.38
CA TYR A 201 14.06 10.32 -8.17
C TYR A 201 14.71 9.13 -7.45
N HIS A 202 15.45 8.34 -8.19
CA HIS A 202 16.11 7.14 -7.70
C HIS A 202 17.32 7.52 -6.84
N THR A 203 17.07 7.86 -5.59
CA THR A 203 18.07 8.19 -4.58
C THR A 203 17.68 7.60 -3.22
N THR A 204 18.67 7.16 -2.48
CA THR A 204 18.54 6.70 -1.09
C THR A 204 19.16 7.70 -0.11
N ALA A 205 19.88 8.71 -0.61
CA ALA A 205 20.37 9.83 0.19
C ALA A 205 19.23 10.73 0.64
N GLU A 206 19.39 11.42 1.75
CA GLU A 206 18.41 12.41 2.18
C GLU A 206 18.19 13.47 1.09
N CYS A 207 16.93 13.76 0.86
CA CYS A 207 16.54 14.72 -0.17
C CYS A 207 15.28 15.50 0.23
N ASP A 208 14.99 16.56 -0.49
CA ASP A 208 13.81 17.37 -0.29
C ASP A 208 13.20 17.85 -1.63
N PHE A 209 11.93 18.16 -1.56
CA PHE A 209 11.15 18.72 -2.66
C PHE A 209 10.53 20.05 -2.27
N ASN A 210 10.61 21.01 -3.18
CA ASN A 210 9.80 22.22 -3.17
C ASN A 210 8.77 22.14 -4.29
N MET A 211 7.49 22.12 -3.93
CA MET A 211 6.40 21.93 -4.88
C MET A 211 5.69 23.25 -5.22
N GLY A 212 6.48 24.26 -5.64
CA GLY A 212 5.96 25.58 -6.02
C GLY A 212 5.73 26.53 -4.84
N ARG A 213 6.24 26.23 -3.66
CA ARG A 213 6.20 27.14 -2.50
C ARG A 213 7.15 28.31 -2.66
N GLU A 214 8.36 28.07 -3.16
CA GLU A 214 9.28 29.12 -3.54
C GLU A 214 8.82 29.80 -4.83
N LYS A 215 8.87 31.14 -4.86
CA LYS A 215 8.51 31.97 -6.01
C LYS A 215 9.64 32.94 -6.31
N ARG A 216 10.00 33.04 -7.58
CA ARG A 216 11.00 34.00 -8.06
C ARG A 216 10.39 34.84 -9.18
N ASN A 217 10.55 36.15 -9.11
CA ASN A 217 9.88 37.09 -10.03
C ASN A 217 10.29 36.93 -11.50
N TYR A 218 11.45 36.32 -11.77
CA TYR A 218 12.02 36.18 -13.12
C TYR A 218 11.90 34.75 -13.70
N TRP A 219 11.36 33.81 -12.92
CA TRP A 219 11.19 32.43 -13.34
C TRP A 219 9.69 32.13 -13.46
N HIS A 220 9.36 31.20 -14.34
CA HIS A 220 8.07 30.52 -14.27
C HIS A 220 7.91 29.86 -12.90
N ARG A 221 6.68 29.50 -12.56
CA ARG A 221 6.43 28.69 -11.39
C ARG A 221 7.21 27.37 -11.52
N TYR A 222 7.84 26.91 -10.46
CA TYR A 222 8.73 25.75 -10.52
C TYR A 222 8.59 24.85 -9.29
N SER A 223 8.90 23.56 -9.52
CA SER A 223 9.26 22.61 -8.47
C SER A 223 10.76 22.36 -8.49
N SER A 224 11.33 21.96 -7.34
CA SER A 224 12.72 21.54 -7.30
C SER A 224 12.90 20.33 -6.39
N PHE A 225 13.76 19.44 -6.84
CA PHE A 225 14.32 18.33 -6.07
C PHE A 225 15.74 18.69 -5.64
N ARG A 226 16.11 18.34 -4.39
CA ARG A 226 17.49 18.49 -3.88
C ARG A 226 17.90 17.22 -3.16
N SER A 227 19.09 16.71 -3.44
CA SER A 227 19.67 15.55 -2.76
C SER A 227 21.03 15.90 -2.15
N ASP A 228 21.32 15.34 -0.99
CA ASP A 228 22.59 15.55 -0.30
C ASP A 228 23.76 14.84 -0.98
N ALA A 229 23.50 13.74 -1.71
CA ALA A 229 24.52 12.96 -2.40
C ALA A 229 23.96 12.26 -3.64
N GLY A 230 24.82 11.58 -4.39
CA GLY A 230 24.48 10.83 -5.58
C GLY A 230 24.36 11.69 -6.84
N ASP A 231 23.87 11.08 -7.92
CA ASP A 231 23.52 11.75 -9.17
C ASP A 231 22.08 12.30 -9.11
N ILE A 232 21.69 13.11 -10.08
CA ILE A 232 20.27 13.34 -10.36
C ILE A 232 19.85 12.19 -11.27
N ASP A 233 19.09 11.24 -10.74
CA ASP A 233 18.62 10.04 -11.45
C ASP A 233 17.10 10.01 -11.43
N LEU A 234 16.48 10.54 -12.49
CA LEU A 234 15.05 10.76 -12.61
C LEU A 234 14.42 9.76 -13.59
N PHE A 235 13.42 9.03 -13.15
CA PHE A 235 12.50 8.29 -14.01
C PHE A 235 11.20 9.10 -14.19
N LEU A 236 10.90 9.46 -15.43
CA LEU A 236 9.63 10.03 -15.85
C LEU A 236 8.73 8.91 -16.34
N ILE A 237 7.54 8.79 -15.76
CA ILE A 237 6.60 7.71 -15.99
C ILE A 237 5.30 8.31 -16.53
N ALA A 238 5.06 8.16 -17.83
CA ALA A 238 3.86 8.71 -18.46
C ALA A 238 2.61 7.93 -18.07
N GLY A 239 1.47 8.64 -17.90
CA GLY A 239 0.12 8.07 -17.82
C GLY A 239 -0.46 7.81 -19.24
N PRO A 240 -1.71 8.18 -19.55
CA PRO A 240 -2.39 9.40 -19.08
C PRO A 240 -3.09 9.32 -17.72
N SER A 241 -3.45 8.12 -17.23
CA SER A 241 -4.14 8.02 -15.96
C SER A 241 -3.19 7.83 -14.78
N ILE A 242 -3.64 8.19 -13.57
CA ILE A 242 -2.93 7.94 -12.32
C ILE A 242 -2.72 6.43 -12.12
N GLY A 243 -3.73 5.62 -12.44
CA GLY A 243 -3.64 4.16 -12.33
C GLY A 243 -2.53 3.57 -13.22
N GLU A 244 -2.39 4.04 -14.47
CA GLU A 244 -1.30 3.62 -15.36
C GLU A 244 0.07 4.06 -14.83
N VAL A 245 0.19 5.27 -14.28
CA VAL A 245 1.43 5.73 -13.65
C VAL A 245 1.83 4.82 -12.50
N ILE A 246 0.91 4.47 -11.59
CA ILE A 246 1.18 3.58 -10.46
C ILE A 246 1.54 2.18 -10.94
N SER A 247 0.83 1.65 -11.94
CA SER A 247 1.12 0.34 -12.49
C SER A 247 2.53 0.28 -13.07
N ARG A 248 2.92 1.26 -13.88
CA ARG A 248 4.28 1.37 -14.46
C ARG A 248 5.35 1.64 -13.41
N TYR A 249 5.06 2.47 -12.41
CA TYR A 249 5.97 2.68 -11.28
C TYR A 249 6.22 1.39 -10.51
N THR A 250 5.17 0.58 -10.29
CA THR A 250 5.33 -0.71 -9.62
C THR A 250 5.89 -1.81 -10.54
N ASP A 251 5.83 -1.68 -11.87
CA ASP A 251 6.67 -2.48 -12.77
C ASP A 251 8.16 -2.17 -12.56
N LEU A 252 8.47 -0.88 -12.38
CA LEU A 252 9.85 -0.42 -12.16
C LEU A 252 10.38 -0.82 -10.79
N THR A 253 9.57 -0.75 -9.72
CA THR A 253 9.99 -0.95 -8.33
C THR A 253 9.51 -2.27 -7.71
N GLY A 254 8.72 -3.04 -8.45
CA GLY A 254 8.14 -4.32 -8.05
C GLY A 254 6.70 -4.19 -7.54
N LYS A 255 5.87 -5.19 -7.87
CA LYS A 255 4.48 -5.29 -7.42
C LYS A 255 4.41 -5.68 -5.94
N SER A 256 3.26 -5.44 -5.31
CA SER A 256 2.99 -5.87 -3.94
C SER A 256 3.08 -7.39 -3.80
N ILE A 257 3.63 -7.85 -2.69
CA ILE A 257 3.52 -9.26 -2.29
C ILE A 257 2.04 -9.62 -2.13
N LEU A 258 1.65 -10.84 -2.50
CA LEU A 258 0.33 -11.36 -2.16
C LEU A 258 0.35 -11.87 -0.71
N LEU A 259 -0.33 -11.16 0.18
CA LEU A 259 -0.37 -11.47 1.60
C LEU A 259 -1.23 -12.70 1.91
N PRO A 260 -0.96 -13.45 2.99
CA PRO A 260 -1.89 -14.45 3.50
C PRO A 260 -3.18 -13.77 3.99
N LYS A 261 -4.31 -14.50 3.98
CA LYS A 261 -5.61 -13.97 4.42
C LYS A 261 -5.58 -13.41 5.85
N ALA A 262 -4.80 -14.03 6.75
CA ALA A 262 -4.62 -13.54 8.13
C ALA A 262 -4.16 -12.08 8.20
N ALA A 263 -3.29 -11.65 7.28
CA ALA A 263 -2.79 -10.27 7.23
C ALA A 263 -3.90 -9.24 6.90
N LEU A 264 -5.01 -9.69 6.35
CA LEU A 264 -6.16 -8.88 5.97
C LEU A 264 -7.27 -8.89 7.04
N GLY A 265 -7.20 -9.74 8.05
CA GLY A 265 -8.11 -9.76 9.18
C GLY A 265 -7.81 -8.69 10.22
N TYR A 266 -8.40 -8.81 11.41
CA TYR A 266 -8.05 -7.99 12.56
C TYR A 266 -6.77 -8.52 13.20
N LEU A 267 -5.80 -7.64 13.34
CA LEU A 267 -4.53 -7.90 14.01
C LEU A 267 -4.56 -7.24 15.40
N GLY A 268 -4.77 -8.05 16.45
CA GLY A 268 -4.69 -7.60 17.83
C GLY A 268 -3.24 -7.21 18.18
N SER A 269 -3.06 -6.24 19.05
CA SER A 269 -1.75 -5.83 19.52
C SER A 269 -1.88 -4.89 20.72
N SER A 270 -0.86 -4.86 21.56
CA SER A 270 -0.71 -3.87 22.63
C SER A 270 0.71 -3.89 23.16
N MET A 271 1.19 -2.76 23.66
CA MET A 271 2.42 -2.73 24.47
C MET A 271 2.20 -3.36 25.87
N TYR A 272 0.95 -3.42 26.34
CA TYR A 272 0.62 -3.86 27.71
C TYR A 272 0.93 -5.33 27.96
N TYR A 273 0.38 -6.26 27.17
CA TYR A 273 0.45 -7.70 27.44
C TYR A 273 1.86 -8.26 27.48
N PRO A 274 2.76 -7.95 26.52
CA PRO A 274 4.14 -8.45 26.58
C PRO A 274 5.00 -7.80 27.66
N GLU A 275 4.53 -6.70 28.26
CA GLU A 275 5.26 -5.97 29.33
C GLU A 275 4.84 -6.37 30.74
N LEU A 276 3.86 -7.24 30.92
CA LEU A 276 3.52 -7.81 32.21
C LEU A 276 4.77 -8.46 32.86
N PRO A 277 4.86 -8.47 34.19
CA PRO A 277 6.05 -9.03 34.89
C PRO A 277 6.29 -10.51 34.58
N LYS A 278 5.22 -11.28 34.32
CA LYS A 278 5.21 -12.72 34.05
C LYS A 278 3.92 -13.13 33.36
N ASP A 279 3.85 -14.38 32.90
CA ASP A 279 2.64 -15.02 32.36
C ASP A 279 1.99 -14.23 31.21
N CYS A 280 2.81 -13.56 30.35
CA CYS A 280 2.34 -12.81 29.20
C CYS A 280 1.72 -13.73 28.15
N ASP A 281 2.23 -14.95 28.01
CA ASP A 281 1.71 -16.02 27.17
C ASP A 281 0.24 -16.35 27.51
N ASP A 282 -0.08 -16.53 28.79
CA ASP A 282 -1.45 -16.79 29.26
C ASP A 282 -2.36 -15.56 29.03
N ALA A 283 -1.86 -14.35 29.34
CA ALA A 283 -2.63 -13.11 29.17
C ALA A 283 -3.01 -12.82 27.69
N ILE A 284 -2.14 -13.17 26.75
CA ILE A 284 -2.45 -13.02 25.31
C ILE A 284 -3.46 -14.09 24.86
N LEU A 285 -3.39 -15.32 25.39
CA LEU A 285 -4.41 -16.34 25.12
C LEU A 285 -5.77 -15.90 25.69
N GLU A 286 -5.82 -15.31 26.88
CA GLU A 286 -7.05 -14.73 27.46
C GLU A 286 -7.61 -13.59 26.59
N PHE A 287 -6.74 -12.75 26.00
CA PHE A 287 -7.18 -11.75 25.01
C PHE A 287 -7.90 -12.42 23.83
N ILE A 288 -7.34 -13.51 23.28
CA ILE A 288 -7.97 -14.25 22.17
C ILE A 288 -9.31 -14.87 22.58
N ASP A 289 -9.38 -15.46 23.78
CA ASP A 289 -10.63 -16.00 24.30
C ASP A 289 -11.68 -14.90 24.50
N THR A 290 -11.29 -13.73 25.01
CA THR A 290 -12.17 -12.57 25.15
C THR A 290 -12.72 -12.08 23.81
N THR A 291 -11.89 -12.06 22.72
CA THR A 291 -12.39 -11.69 21.38
C THR A 291 -13.54 -12.61 20.94
N ARG A 292 -13.45 -13.90 21.24
CA ARG A 292 -14.48 -14.89 20.91
C ARG A 292 -15.74 -14.71 21.74
N GLU A 293 -15.57 -14.51 23.04
CA GLU A 293 -16.69 -14.26 23.96
C GLU A 293 -17.48 -13.01 23.57
N GLU A 294 -16.77 -11.97 23.13
CA GLU A 294 -17.34 -10.73 22.63
C GLU A 294 -17.83 -10.83 21.18
N GLY A 295 -17.61 -11.97 20.51
CA GLY A 295 -18.02 -12.18 19.10
C GLY A 295 -17.30 -11.25 18.14
N ILE A 296 -16.01 -10.95 18.39
CA ILE A 296 -15.16 -10.10 17.58
C ILE A 296 -14.21 -11.00 16.78
N PRO A 297 -14.27 -10.96 15.45
CA PRO A 297 -13.33 -11.71 14.59
C PRO A 297 -11.88 -11.26 14.79
N VAL A 298 -10.93 -12.22 14.73
CA VAL A 298 -9.49 -11.94 14.86
C VAL A 298 -8.65 -12.99 14.12
N ASP A 299 -7.54 -12.57 13.48
CA ASP A 299 -6.65 -13.43 12.69
C ASP A 299 -5.18 -13.36 13.09
N GLY A 300 -4.77 -12.35 13.81
CA GLY A 300 -3.39 -12.21 14.19
C GLY A 300 -3.15 -11.48 15.50
N PHE A 301 -1.93 -11.63 16.03
CA PHE A 301 -1.45 -10.87 17.17
C PHE A 301 -0.04 -10.35 16.90
N GLN A 302 0.12 -9.04 16.89
CA GLN A 302 1.42 -8.39 16.75
C GLN A 302 2.08 -8.29 18.11
N LEU A 303 3.14 -9.09 18.29
CA LEU A 303 3.80 -9.25 19.57
C LEU A 303 4.89 -8.18 19.76
N SER A 304 4.61 -7.19 20.58
CA SER A 304 5.57 -6.15 20.96
C SER A 304 6.81 -6.72 21.68
N SER A 305 7.91 -5.97 21.68
CA SER A 305 9.25 -6.42 22.08
C SER A 305 9.43 -6.81 23.55
N GLY A 306 8.38 -6.75 24.37
CA GLY A 306 8.41 -7.24 25.75
C GLY A 306 8.75 -8.73 25.91
N TYR A 307 8.48 -9.55 24.88
CA TYR A 307 8.80 -10.98 24.87
C TYR A 307 10.32 -11.25 24.97
N CYS A 308 11.15 -10.38 24.38
CA CYS A 308 12.62 -10.50 24.39
C CYS A 308 13.30 -9.61 25.46
N ALA A 309 12.58 -9.32 26.53
CA ALA A 309 13.08 -8.52 27.64
C ALA A 309 14.14 -9.28 28.46
N VAL A 310 15.32 -8.70 28.58
CA VAL A 310 16.45 -9.22 29.38
C VAL A 310 16.68 -8.31 30.61
N GLU A 311 16.74 -8.87 31.78
CA GLU A 311 17.08 -8.15 33.01
C GLU A 311 18.59 -7.86 33.04
N THR A 312 18.97 -6.60 33.18
CA THR A 312 20.38 -6.15 33.24
C THR A 312 20.59 -5.22 34.44
N GLU A 313 21.84 -4.95 34.82
CA GLU A 313 22.17 -3.92 35.82
C GLU A 313 21.65 -2.51 35.44
N GLN A 314 21.41 -2.26 34.15
CA GLN A 314 20.87 -1.01 33.61
C GLN A 314 19.34 -1.02 33.46
N GLY A 315 18.66 -1.99 34.08
CA GLY A 315 17.22 -2.21 33.93
C GLY A 315 16.87 -3.21 32.84
N ILE A 316 15.59 -3.27 32.48
CA ILE A 316 15.07 -4.19 31.48
C ILE A 316 15.43 -3.69 30.07
N LYS A 317 16.05 -4.54 29.26
CA LYS A 317 16.47 -4.27 27.88
C LYS A 317 15.81 -5.25 26.91
N ARG A 318 15.54 -4.82 25.65
CA ARG A 318 14.95 -5.65 24.60
C ARG A 318 16.07 -6.16 23.69
N CYS A 319 16.23 -7.48 23.67
CA CYS A 319 17.29 -8.17 22.92
C CYS A 319 16.64 -9.13 21.90
N SER A 320 16.51 -8.71 20.64
CA SER A 320 15.92 -9.53 19.57
C SER A 320 16.50 -10.96 19.58
N PHE A 321 15.72 -11.95 19.16
CA PHE A 321 16.09 -13.39 19.11
C PHE A 321 16.25 -14.07 20.45
N THR A 322 15.89 -13.40 21.56
CA THR A 322 15.85 -14.01 22.90
C THR A 322 14.42 -14.13 23.39
N TRP A 323 14.20 -14.96 24.40
CA TRP A 323 12.91 -15.13 25.07
C TRP A 323 13.03 -14.91 26.56
N ASN A 324 12.11 -14.16 27.15
CA ASN A 324 11.97 -14.05 28.58
C ASN A 324 11.03 -15.18 29.08
N HIS A 325 11.60 -16.25 29.61
CA HIS A 325 10.84 -17.44 30.05
C HIS A 325 10.00 -17.23 31.32
N LYS A 326 10.11 -16.08 32.00
CA LYS A 326 9.13 -15.69 33.02
C LYS A 326 7.84 -15.18 32.40
N ARG A 327 7.95 -14.55 31.25
CA ARG A 327 6.84 -13.96 30.45
C ARG A 327 6.24 -14.96 29.47
N PHE A 328 7.06 -15.73 28.81
CA PHE A 328 6.70 -16.78 27.85
C PHE A 328 7.38 -18.09 28.30
N LYS A 329 6.65 -18.94 29.01
CA LYS A 329 7.19 -20.14 29.66
C LYS A 329 7.75 -21.15 28.66
N ASN A 330 6.97 -21.42 27.60
CA ASN A 330 7.31 -22.28 26.49
C ASN A 330 6.85 -21.65 25.18
N PRO A 331 7.72 -20.94 24.49
CA PRO A 331 7.35 -20.28 23.23
C PRO A 331 6.80 -21.23 22.16
N GLU A 332 7.37 -22.42 22.00
CA GLU A 332 6.92 -23.40 21.02
C GLU A 332 5.47 -23.87 21.28
N GLU A 333 5.16 -24.21 22.53
CA GLU A 333 3.81 -24.59 22.93
C GLU A 333 2.82 -23.43 22.77
N TRP A 334 3.26 -22.22 23.09
CA TRP A 334 2.44 -21.03 22.95
C TRP A 334 2.12 -20.71 21.47
N PHE A 335 3.11 -20.76 20.58
CA PHE A 335 2.87 -20.60 19.14
C PHE A 335 1.94 -21.70 18.59
N ALA A 336 2.09 -22.95 19.05
CA ALA A 336 1.19 -24.02 18.65
C ALA A 336 -0.26 -23.73 19.07
N LYS A 337 -0.50 -23.26 20.31
CA LYS A 337 -1.83 -22.85 20.78
C LYS A 337 -2.39 -21.67 19.98
N MET A 338 -1.58 -20.65 19.67
CA MET A 338 -2.00 -19.52 18.84
C MET A 338 -2.42 -20.00 17.45
N LYS A 339 -1.64 -20.89 16.83
CA LYS A 339 -1.94 -21.48 15.52
C LYS A 339 -3.21 -22.34 15.53
N GLU A 340 -3.44 -23.16 16.55
CA GLU A 340 -4.68 -23.91 16.75
C GLU A 340 -5.89 -22.99 16.81
N ASN A 341 -5.72 -21.79 17.35
CA ASN A 341 -6.71 -20.74 17.40
C ASN A 341 -6.86 -19.95 16.08
N GLY A 342 -6.10 -20.28 15.03
CA GLY A 342 -6.11 -19.56 13.76
C GLY A 342 -5.40 -18.19 13.82
N ILE A 343 -4.54 -17.97 14.81
CA ILE A 343 -3.87 -16.70 15.06
C ILE A 343 -2.42 -16.74 14.58
N VAL A 344 -2.09 -15.86 13.65
CA VAL A 344 -0.71 -15.63 13.20
C VAL A 344 -0.05 -14.60 14.10
N VAL A 345 1.11 -14.97 14.68
CA VAL A 345 1.86 -14.09 15.59
C VAL A 345 3.02 -13.45 14.86
N SER A 346 3.17 -12.12 15.01
CA SER A 346 4.27 -11.32 14.43
C SER A 346 5.15 -10.73 15.55
N PRO A 347 6.24 -11.41 15.96
CA PRO A 347 7.17 -10.86 16.94
C PRO A 347 7.95 -9.67 16.41
N ASN A 348 8.10 -8.65 17.24
CA ASN A 348 8.86 -7.43 16.96
C ASN A 348 10.37 -7.72 16.96
N VAL A 349 11.07 -7.34 15.87
CA VAL A 349 12.52 -7.48 15.68
C VAL A 349 13.12 -6.14 15.32
N LYS A 350 14.27 -5.81 15.89
CA LYS A 350 14.98 -4.55 15.67
C LYS A 350 16.39 -4.81 15.13
N PRO A 351 16.93 -3.99 14.19
CA PRO A 351 18.27 -4.16 13.64
C PRO A 351 19.36 -3.59 14.53
N GLY A 352 19.01 -2.84 15.56
CA GLY A 352 19.93 -2.28 16.54
C GLY A 352 20.20 -3.26 17.69
N MET A 353 21.44 -3.74 17.81
CA MET A 353 21.86 -4.64 18.88
C MET A 353 22.41 -3.84 20.05
N LEU A 354 21.72 -3.91 21.20
CA LEU A 354 22.13 -3.20 22.41
C LEU A 354 23.49 -3.69 22.93
N LEU A 355 24.26 -2.82 23.59
CA LEU A 355 25.59 -3.19 24.11
C LEU A 355 25.57 -4.32 25.16
N VAL A 356 24.41 -4.61 25.72
CA VAL A 356 24.16 -5.72 26.67
C VAL A 356 23.55 -6.97 26.03
N HIS A 357 23.41 -6.98 24.68
CA HIS A 357 22.79 -8.08 23.96
C HIS A 357 23.59 -9.37 24.11
N PRO A 358 22.97 -10.52 24.47
CA PRO A 358 23.69 -11.77 24.73
C PRO A 358 24.52 -12.27 23.53
N TYR A 359 24.05 -12.01 22.31
CA TYR A 359 24.73 -12.46 21.08
C TYR A 359 25.68 -11.42 20.49
N LEU A 360 25.88 -10.26 21.13
CA LEU A 360 26.64 -9.15 20.55
C LEU A 360 28.06 -9.54 20.15
N GLU A 361 28.76 -10.26 21.04
CA GLU A 361 30.15 -10.65 20.80
C GLU A 361 30.27 -11.70 19.68
N ASP A 362 29.27 -12.57 19.51
CA ASP A 362 29.20 -13.49 18.39
C ASP A 362 28.97 -12.75 17.06
N MET A 363 28.02 -11.81 17.05
CA MET A 363 27.74 -10.97 15.88
C MET A 363 28.93 -10.08 15.49
N LYS A 364 29.71 -9.57 16.45
CA LYS A 364 30.95 -8.85 16.18
C LYS A 364 31.99 -9.74 15.52
N LYS A 365 32.18 -10.97 15.99
CA LYS A 365 33.11 -11.95 15.38
C LYS A 365 32.71 -12.30 13.95
N LYS A 366 31.41 -12.26 13.65
CA LYS A 366 30.83 -12.46 12.32
C LYS A 366 30.85 -11.23 11.44
N ASP A 367 31.39 -10.11 11.93
CA ASP A 367 31.53 -8.83 11.22
C ASP A 367 30.21 -8.31 10.62
N MET A 368 29.12 -8.30 11.40
CA MET A 368 27.78 -8.03 10.93
C MET A 368 27.37 -6.54 10.92
N PHE A 369 28.21 -5.61 11.37
CA PHE A 369 27.78 -4.26 11.72
C PHE A 369 28.25 -3.16 10.77
N VAL A 370 27.49 -2.04 10.79
CA VAL A 370 27.93 -0.73 10.26
C VAL A 370 29.13 -0.26 11.06
N TYR A 371 30.17 0.24 10.38
CA TYR A 371 31.41 0.71 11.00
C TYR A 371 31.38 2.21 11.26
N ASP A 372 32.07 2.63 12.31
CA ASP A 372 32.35 4.04 12.58
C ASP A 372 33.05 4.69 11.38
N SER A 373 32.85 5.99 11.14
CA SER A 373 33.43 6.72 10.01
C SER A 373 34.96 6.84 10.06
N ILE A 374 35.51 6.87 11.27
CA ILE A 374 36.94 7.13 11.50
C ILE A 374 37.66 5.91 12.07
N LYS A 375 37.00 5.24 13.06
CA LYS A 375 37.60 4.12 13.77
C LYS A 375 37.28 2.80 13.12
N ASP A 376 38.13 1.81 13.30
CA ASP A 376 37.92 0.45 12.84
C ASP A 376 37.17 -0.36 13.91
N GLU A 377 35.98 0.12 14.29
CA GLU A 377 35.05 -0.51 15.23
C GLU A 377 33.60 -0.25 14.78
N PRO A 378 32.63 -1.08 15.26
CA PRO A 378 31.22 -0.84 14.95
C PRO A 378 30.72 0.52 15.40
N GLY A 379 30.00 1.21 14.51
CA GLY A 379 29.38 2.50 14.76
C GLY A 379 28.20 2.39 15.74
N LYS A 380 28.06 3.35 16.64
CA LYS A 380 27.04 3.37 17.70
C LYS A 380 25.86 4.27 17.33
N GLY A 381 24.68 3.86 17.71
CA GLY A 381 23.46 4.66 17.68
C GLY A 381 22.70 4.55 18.98
N THR A 382 21.81 5.48 19.28
CA THR A 382 20.98 5.46 20.50
C THR A 382 19.52 5.68 20.11
N TRP A 383 18.65 4.75 20.50
CA TRP A 383 17.22 4.84 20.34
C TRP A 383 16.51 4.58 21.69
N TRP A 384 15.19 4.54 21.74
CA TRP A 384 14.45 4.38 23.01
C TRP A 384 14.88 3.14 23.82
N GLY A 385 15.33 2.06 23.16
CA GLY A 385 15.84 0.86 23.83
C GLY A 385 17.19 1.06 24.52
N GLY A 386 17.96 2.08 24.16
CA GLY A 386 19.30 2.37 24.68
C GLY A 386 20.34 2.53 23.56
N THR A 387 21.62 2.50 23.95
CA THR A 387 22.75 2.55 23.03
C THR A 387 23.09 1.15 22.51
N GLY A 388 23.34 1.05 21.21
CA GLY A 388 23.71 -0.18 20.53
C GLY A 388 24.45 0.05 19.23
N ILE A 389 24.61 -1.00 18.46
CA ILE A 389 25.23 -1.01 17.16
C ILE A 389 24.27 -1.62 16.13
N PHE A 390 24.30 -1.16 14.88
CA PHE A 390 23.35 -1.50 13.86
C PHE A 390 23.92 -2.47 12.83
N VAL A 391 23.07 -3.43 12.39
CA VAL A 391 23.44 -4.46 11.42
C VAL A 391 23.60 -3.83 10.02
N ASP A 392 24.68 -4.20 9.31
CA ASP A 392 24.91 -3.85 7.91
C ASP A 392 24.36 -4.96 6.99
N PHE A 393 23.13 -4.80 6.54
CA PHE A 393 22.48 -5.74 5.62
C PHE A 393 23.01 -5.69 4.19
N THR A 394 23.93 -4.78 3.87
CA THR A 394 24.55 -4.69 2.53
C THR A 394 25.69 -5.69 2.33
N LYS A 395 26.01 -6.51 3.35
CA LYS A 395 26.96 -7.61 3.29
C LYS A 395 26.22 -8.94 3.07
N GLU A 396 26.57 -9.70 2.05
CA GLU A 396 25.97 -11.01 1.77
C GLU A 396 26.05 -11.95 3.00
N GLN A 397 27.23 -12.06 3.61
CA GLN A 397 27.44 -12.93 4.77
C GLN A 397 26.59 -12.51 5.98
N THR A 398 26.40 -11.20 6.20
CA THR A 398 25.53 -10.69 7.26
C THR A 398 24.08 -11.11 7.03
N ARG A 399 23.61 -11.09 5.78
CA ARG A 399 22.26 -11.53 5.42
C ARG A 399 22.02 -12.99 5.79
N GLU A 400 22.97 -13.88 5.50
CA GLU A 400 22.87 -15.29 5.87
C GLU A 400 22.84 -15.49 7.40
N TYR A 401 23.74 -14.84 8.13
CA TYR A 401 23.71 -14.90 9.59
C TYR A 401 22.42 -14.34 10.19
N TRP A 402 21.85 -13.24 9.62
CA TRP A 402 20.59 -12.69 10.08
C TRP A 402 19.44 -13.68 9.93
N LYS A 403 19.36 -14.38 8.78
CA LYS A 403 18.37 -15.44 8.56
C LYS A 403 18.55 -16.59 9.57
N GLU A 404 19.80 -16.97 9.91
CA GLU A 404 20.05 -17.96 10.94
C GLU A 404 19.54 -17.51 12.33
N TYR A 405 19.77 -16.25 12.73
CA TYR A 405 19.23 -15.73 13.99
C TYR A 405 17.69 -15.70 13.99
N LEU A 406 17.05 -15.36 12.86
CA LEU A 406 15.59 -15.41 12.74
C LEU A 406 15.08 -16.86 12.89
N LYS A 407 15.71 -17.82 12.20
CA LYS A 407 15.33 -19.23 12.25
C LYS A 407 15.48 -19.79 13.68
N GLU A 408 16.61 -19.55 14.31
CA GLU A 408 16.91 -20.06 15.64
C GLU A 408 16.16 -19.31 16.76
N GLY A 409 15.95 -18.01 16.64
CA GLY A 409 15.32 -17.19 17.66
C GLY A 409 13.79 -17.19 17.62
N LEU A 410 13.19 -17.39 16.46
CA LEU A 410 11.75 -17.20 16.25
C LEU A 410 11.09 -18.33 15.44
N ILE A 411 11.58 -18.62 14.21
CA ILE A 411 10.85 -19.46 13.26
C ILE A 411 10.72 -20.91 13.76
N LYS A 412 11.75 -21.44 14.37
CA LYS A 412 11.71 -22.81 14.91
C LYS A 412 10.64 -23.02 16.00
N TYR A 413 10.18 -21.94 16.63
CA TYR A 413 9.09 -21.99 17.62
C TYR A 413 7.70 -21.91 16.98
N GLY A 414 7.60 -21.72 15.65
CA GLY A 414 6.34 -21.64 14.91
C GLY A 414 5.98 -20.25 14.39
N CYS A 415 6.92 -19.30 14.45
CA CYS A 415 6.73 -17.96 13.88
C CYS A 415 6.68 -18.01 12.35
N GLU A 416 5.61 -17.49 11.75
CA GLU A 416 5.39 -17.40 10.29
C GLU A 416 5.38 -15.95 9.78
N SER A 417 5.47 -14.98 10.69
CA SER A 417 5.43 -13.55 10.41
C SER A 417 6.43 -12.80 11.28
N VAL A 418 7.04 -11.75 10.77
CA VAL A 418 8.01 -10.92 11.51
C VAL A 418 7.62 -9.45 11.45
N TRP A 419 7.62 -8.79 12.59
CA TRP A 419 7.41 -7.35 12.71
C TRP A 419 8.75 -6.62 12.79
N ASN A 420 9.16 -6.01 11.65
CA ASN A 420 10.41 -5.25 11.52
C ASN A 420 10.20 -3.81 12.00
N ASP A 421 10.83 -3.46 13.11
CA ASP A 421 10.60 -2.20 13.83
C ASP A 421 11.92 -1.48 14.15
N ASN A 422 11.86 -0.15 14.40
CA ASN A 422 13.01 0.72 14.62
C ASN A 422 14.13 0.54 13.56
N CYS A 423 13.73 0.40 12.32
CA CYS A 423 14.61 0.12 11.19
C CYS A 423 14.87 1.34 10.29
N GLU A 424 14.63 2.55 10.80
CA GLU A 424 14.89 3.83 10.14
C GLU A 424 16.38 4.16 10.09
N TYR A 425 17.20 3.62 10.99
CA TYR A 425 18.63 3.95 11.17
C TYR A 425 18.88 5.45 11.44
N ASP A 426 17.86 6.16 11.90
CA ASP A 426 17.94 7.60 12.23
C ASP A 426 18.79 7.89 13.46
N SER A 427 18.86 6.92 14.39
CA SER A 427 19.71 7.00 15.59
C SER A 427 21.22 6.92 15.31
N MET A 428 21.62 6.57 14.09
CA MET A 428 23.00 6.68 13.61
C MET A 428 23.25 8.10 13.08
N VAL A 429 23.53 9.02 14.00
CA VAL A 429 23.72 10.46 13.69
C VAL A 429 24.98 10.73 12.86
N ASP A 430 25.98 9.85 12.91
CA ASP A 430 27.16 9.88 12.04
C ASP A 430 26.77 9.35 10.64
N LYS A 431 26.38 10.25 9.75
CA LYS A 431 25.99 9.92 8.38
C LYS A 431 27.12 9.31 7.54
N ASP A 432 28.38 9.55 7.94
CA ASP A 432 29.58 9.02 7.27
C ASP A 432 29.97 7.61 7.77
N ALA A 433 29.21 7.04 8.71
CA ALA A 433 29.41 5.66 9.17
C ALA A 433 29.37 4.70 7.98
N ARG A 434 30.36 3.78 7.93
CA ARG A 434 30.70 3.01 6.72
C ARG A 434 29.86 1.74 6.61
N VAL A 435 29.34 1.49 5.42
CA VAL A 435 28.62 0.27 5.02
C VAL A 435 29.33 -0.41 3.86
N TYR A 436 29.19 -1.74 3.75
CA TYR A 436 29.92 -2.55 2.78
C TYR A 436 29.45 -2.37 1.33
N PHE A 437 28.16 -2.21 1.14
CA PHE A 437 27.48 -1.98 -0.16
C PHE A 437 27.97 -2.92 -1.28
N GLU A 438 27.78 -4.23 -1.11
CA GLU A 438 28.18 -5.27 -2.07
C GLU A 438 29.65 -5.13 -2.52
N GLY A 439 30.55 -4.74 -1.59
CA GLY A 439 31.98 -4.58 -1.85
C GLY A 439 32.40 -3.23 -2.44
N LYS A 440 31.48 -2.34 -2.81
CA LYS A 440 31.81 -1.00 -3.30
C LYS A 440 32.23 -0.07 -2.17
N GLY A 441 31.59 -0.22 -1.00
CA GLY A 441 31.63 0.75 0.08
C GLY A 441 30.71 1.94 -0.16
N SER A 442 30.08 2.41 0.90
CA SER A 442 29.25 3.63 0.94
C SER A 442 29.09 4.08 2.39
N THR A 443 28.20 5.03 2.64
CA THR A 443 27.88 5.51 3.98
C THR A 443 26.44 5.18 4.37
N ILE A 444 26.18 5.15 5.69
CA ILE A 444 24.82 4.95 6.17
C ILE A 444 23.88 6.09 5.76
N GLY A 445 24.40 7.32 5.66
CA GLY A 445 23.66 8.47 5.18
C GLY A 445 23.12 8.32 3.76
N GLU A 446 23.82 7.54 2.93
CA GLU A 446 23.40 7.25 1.56
C GLU A 446 22.49 6.01 1.43
N LEU A 447 22.48 5.08 2.40
CA LEU A 447 21.81 3.79 2.24
C LEU A 447 20.79 3.43 3.34
N LYS A 448 20.65 4.21 4.40
CA LYS A 448 19.77 3.88 5.52
C LYS A 448 18.33 3.50 5.12
N PRO A 449 17.66 4.15 4.13
CA PRO A 449 16.27 3.83 3.82
C PRO A 449 16.04 2.43 3.23
N VAL A 450 17.07 1.85 2.57
CA VAL A 450 16.93 0.50 1.98
C VAL A 450 17.24 -0.62 2.96
N MET A 451 17.82 -0.33 4.12
CA MET A 451 18.09 -1.34 5.15
C MET A 451 16.82 -2.05 5.61
N SER A 452 15.71 -1.31 5.73
CA SER A 452 14.40 -1.87 6.06
C SER A 452 13.85 -2.79 4.97
N ASN A 453 14.03 -2.43 3.69
CA ASN A 453 13.62 -3.26 2.56
C ASN A 453 14.38 -4.60 2.58
N ILE A 454 15.71 -4.55 2.77
CA ILE A 454 16.54 -5.75 2.85
C ILE A 454 16.13 -6.60 4.06
N MET A 455 15.96 -5.99 5.23
CA MET A 455 15.54 -6.68 6.45
C MET A 455 14.22 -7.43 6.28
N CYS A 456 13.24 -6.84 5.59
CA CYS A 456 11.96 -7.50 5.31
C CYS A 456 12.09 -8.63 4.29
N GLN A 457 12.91 -8.47 3.25
CA GLN A 457 13.22 -9.54 2.32
C GLN A 457 13.80 -10.76 3.07
N LEU A 458 14.80 -10.53 3.94
CA LEU A 458 15.42 -11.57 4.74
C LEU A 458 14.43 -12.24 5.71
N SER A 459 13.48 -11.49 6.27
CA SER A 459 12.42 -12.04 7.12
C SER A 459 11.55 -13.03 6.35
N ASN A 460 11.14 -12.68 5.13
CA ASN A 460 10.34 -13.55 4.27
C ASN A 460 11.15 -14.76 3.78
N GLU A 461 12.41 -14.55 3.37
CA GLU A 461 13.30 -15.62 2.93
C GLU A 461 13.56 -16.62 4.06
N ALA A 462 13.82 -16.16 5.29
CA ALA A 462 14.05 -17.05 6.43
C ALA A 462 12.85 -17.96 6.72
N VAL A 463 11.62 -17.42 6.63
CA VAL A 463 10.39 -18.22 6.77
C VAL A 463 10.26 -19.24 5.66
N THR A 464 10.44 -18.82 4.40
CA THR A 464 10.29 -19.70 3.22
C THR A 464 11.39 -20.74 3.13
N GLU A 465 12.63 -20.42 3.49
CA GLU A 465 13.76 -21.39 3.54
C GLU A 465 13.56 -22.43 4.64
N TYR A 466 12.90 -22.06 5.75
CA TYR A 466 12.58 -22.99 6.83
C TYR A 466 11.42 -23.93 6.45
N ASN A 467 10.41 -23.37 5.77
CA ASN A 467 9.27 -24.13 5.24
C ASN A 467 8.73 -23.45 3.96
N GLU A 468 9.06 -24.02 2.81
CA GLU A 468 8.71 -23.48 1.49
C GLU A 468 7.21 -23.36 1.23
N ASN A 469 6.40 -24.14 1.95
CA ASN A 469 4.95 -24.12 1.82
C ASN A 469 4.29 -22.94 2.51
N ILE A 470 4.96 -22.28 3.47
CA ILE A 470 4.37 -21.14 4.18
C ILE A 470 4.43 -19.88 3.30
N ARG A 471 3.29 -19.20 3.18
CA ARG A 471 3.23 -17.84 2.63
C ARG A 471 3.63 -16.84 3.72
N PRO A 472 4.83 -16.26 3.65
CA PRO A 472 5.30 -15.37 4.70
C PRO A 472 4.56 -14.04 4.65
N PHE A 473 4.45 -13.38 5.80
CA PHE A 473 4.12 -11.98 5.81
C PHE A 473 4.96 -11.20 6.81
N SER A 474 5.56 -10.11 6.35
CA SER A 474 6.32 -9.19 7.19
C SER A 474 5.55 -7.89 7.38
N VAL A 475 5.67 -7.32 8.58
CA VAL A 475 5.21 -5.98 8.90
C VAL A 475 6.43 -5.08 9.06
N CYS A 476 6.42 -3.87 8.50
CA CYS A 476 7.55 -2.96 8.57
C CYS A 476 7.15 -1.52 8.87
N ARG A 477 7.90 -0.87 9.78
CA ARG A 477 7.67 0.54 10.11
C ARG A 477 8.27 1.49 9.07
N SER A 478 9.48 1.23 8.63
CA SER A 478 10.20 2.06 7.64
C SER A 478 10.12 1.46 6.23
N GLY A 479 10.69 2.13 5.25
CA GLY A 479 10.78 1.63 3.88
C GLY A 479 11.23 2.66 2.88
N HIS A 480 11.72 2.13 1.76
CA HIS A 480 12.03 2.85 0.54
C HIS A 480 11.18 2.31 -0.62
N ALA A 481 11.28 2.93 -1.80
CA ALA A 481 10.67 2.40 -3.03
C ALA A 481 10.98 0.88 -3.17
N GLY A 482 9.96 0.09 -3.42
CA GLY A 482 10.08 -1.38 -3.49
C GLY A 482 9.78 -2.12 -2.19
N ILE A 483 9.50 -1.45 -1.06
CA ILE A 483 9.09 -2.11 0.20
C ILE A 483 7.82 -2.96 0.03
N GLN A 484 6.93 -2.60 -0.87
CA GLN A 484 5.71 -3.34 -1.19
C GLN A 484 5.95 -4.76 -1.66
N ARG A 485 7.14 -5.08 -2.15
CA ARG A 485 7.54 -6.44 -2.54
C ARG A 485 7.61 -7.41 -1.37
N TYR A 486 7.75 -6.89 -0.15
CA TYR A 486 8.13 -7.67 1.00
C TYR A 486 7.19 -7.54 2.18
N ALA A 487 6.55 -6.38 2.37
CA ALA A 487 5.91 -6.07 3.64
C ALA A 487 4.55 -5.38 3.50
N GLN A 488 3.72 -5.62 4.51
CA GLN A 488 2.65 -4.73 4.94
C GLN A 488 3.26 -3.65 5.83
N VAL A 489 2.84 -2.40 5.70
CA VAL A 489 3.41 -1.27 6.47
C VAL A 489 2.33 -0.52 7.23
N TRP A 490 2.72 0.31 8.21
CA TRP A 490 1.80 1.17 8.95
C TRP A 490 2.36 2.58 9.12
N ALA A 491 1.49 3.52 9.52
CA ALA A 491 1.82 4.94 9.65
C ALA A 491 2.66 5.29 10.91
N GLY A 492 3.34 4.29 11.50
CA GLY A 492 4.16 4.49 12.71
C GLY A 492 3.33 4.85 13.94
N ASP A 493 3.95 5.54 14.86
CA ASP A 493 3.46 5.81 16.21
C ASP A 493 2.57 7.08 16.23
N ASN A 494 1.36 6.98 15.68
CA ASN A 494 0.43 8.09 15.54
C ASN A 494 -0.18 8.54 16.89
N LEU A 495 -0.50 9.84 16.99
CA LEU A 495 -1.12 10.42 18.18
C LEU A 495 -2.59 10.01 18.29
N THR A 496 -3.08 9.84 19.53
CA THR A 496 -4.50 9.58 19.82
C THR A 496 -5.30 10.87 19.79
N CYS A 497 -5.81 11.26 18.61
CA CYS A 497 -6.63 12.47 18.45
C CYS A 497 -7.47 12.45 17.14
N TRP A 498 -8.47 13.29 17.04
CA TRP A 498 -9.33 13.45 15.86
C TRP A 498 -8.56 13.85 14.59
N ASP A 499 -7.57 14.73 14.73
CA ASP A 499 -6.72 15.10 13.59
C ASP A 499 -5.92 13.91 13.06
N ALA A 500 -5.45 13.01 13.93
CA ALA A 500 -4.75 11.80 13.48
C ALA A 500 -5.70 10.86 12.73
N LEU A 501 -6.92 10.64 13.19
CA LEU A 501 -7.94 9.90 12.43
C LEU A 501 -8.11 10.50 11.04
N LYS A 502 -8.32 11.81 10.93
CA LYS A 502 -8.60 12.51 9.67
C LYS A 502 -7.42 12.46 8.69
N TYR A 503 -6.23 12.87 9.14
CA TYR A 503 -5.08 13.03 8.25
C TYR A 503 -4.35 11.72 7.96
N ASN A 504 -4.49 10.69 8.80
CA ASN A 504 -3.99 9.35 8.47
C ASN A 504 -4.69 8.76 7.25
N ILE A 505 -5.95 9.10 6.96
CA ILE A 505 -6.62 8.69 5.73
C ILE A 505 -5.84 9.19 4.51
N ALA A 506 -5.54 10.50 4.48
CA ALA A 506 -4.76 11.10 3.40
C ALA A 506 -3.34 10.50 3.29
N THR A 507 -2.71 10.17 4.43
CA THR A 507 -1.39 9.51 4.47
C THR A 507 -1.44 8.11 3.85
N ILE A 508 -2.47 7.32 4.16
CA ILE A 508 -2.65 5.96 3.61
C ILE A 508 -2.94 6.02 2.11
N LEU A 509 -3.80 6.94 1.68
CA LEU A 509 -4.06 7.19 0.26
C LEU A 509 -2.79 7.60 -0.49
N GLY A 510 -1.96 8.48 0.10
CA GLY A 510 -0.67 8.91 -0.44
C GLY A 510 0.34 7.77 -0.58
N MET A 511 0.35 6.83 0.36
CA MET A 511 1.15 5.61 0.30
C MET A 511 0.68 4.69 -0.85
N GLY A 512 -0.63 4.50 -1.01
CA GLY A 512 -1.20 3.77 -2.14
C GLY A 512 -0.80 4.36 -3.49
N LEU A 513 -0.86 5.71 -3.62
CA LEU A 513 -0.37 6.44 -4.79
C LEU A 513 1.15 6.29 -5.01
N SER A 514 1.90 5.98 -3.95
CA SER A 514 3.35 5.70 -4.00
C SER A 514 3.68 4.21 -4.21
N GLY A 515 2.72 3.41 -4.68
CA GLY A 515 2.89 2.00 -5.03
C GLY A 515 2.81 1.02 -3.85
N VAL A 516 2.49 1.49 -2.63
CA VAL A 516 2.38 0.67 -1.43
C VAL A 516 0.90 0.45 -1.10
N ALA A 517 0.31 -0.61 -1.65
CA ALA A 517 -1.11 -0.93 -1.49
C ALA A 517 -1.46 -1.39 -0.06
N ASN A 518 -0.55 -2.08 0.61
CA ASN A 518 -0.76 -2.70 1.93
C ASN A 518 -0.30 -1.78 3.07
N HIS A 519 -1.10 -0.76 3.35
CA HIS A 519 -0.84 0.23 4.40
C HIS A 519 -2.04 0.37 5.35
N GLY A 520 -1.78 0.85 6.57
CA GLY A 520 -2.77 1.19 7.58
C GLY A 520 -2.15 2.04 8.67
N CYS A 521 -2.89 2.30 9.73
CA CYS A 521 -2.37 2.96 10.94
C CYS A 521 -2.73 2.13 12.17
N ASP A 522 -2.23 2.54 13.33
CA ASP A 522 -2.68 2.01 14.62
C ASP A 522 -4.04 2.63 14.94
N VAL A 523 -5.09 1.80 14.83
CA VAL A 523 -6.49 2.21 14.99
C VAL A 523 -6.78 2.51 16.46
N GLY A 524 -7.33 3.69 16.72
CA GLY A 524 -7.52 4.22 18.06
C GLY A 524 -6.41 5.14 18.53
N GLY A 525 -5.28 5.20 17.81
CA GLY A 525 -4.07 5.93 18.15
C GLY A 525 -3.08 5.09 18.95
N PHE A 526 -1.78 5.27 18.67
CA PHE A 526 -0.73 4.56 19.38
C PHE A 526 -0.33 5.26 20.68
N TYR A 527 -0.08 6.57 20.63
CA TYR A 527 0.50 7.34 21.72
C TYR A 527 -0.44 8.44 22.24
N GLY A 528 -0.61 8.52 23.53
CA GLY A 528 -1.45 9.49 24.23
C GLY A 528 -2.33 8.83 25.29
N GLU A 529 -3.34 9.54 25.77
CA GLU A 529 -4.39 8.93 26.61
C GLU A 529 -5.25 7.98 25.77
N SER A 530 -6.04 7.13 26.42
CA SER A 530 -7.01 6.27 25.73
C SER A 530 -7.93 7.12 24.84
N PRO A 531 -8.29 6.62 23.64
CA PRO A 531 -9.20 7.35 22.77
C PRO A 531 -10.57 7.56 23.43
N GLU A 532 -11.17 8.73 23.31
CA GLU A 532 -12.55 8.89 23.77
C GLU A 532 -13.51 7.93 23.02
N PRO A 533 -14.65 7.54 23.61
CA PRO A 533 -15.50 6.50 23.05
C PRO A 533 -15.95 6.74 21.60
N GLU A 534 -16.35 7.95 21.24
CA GLU A 534 -16.76 8.28 19.87
C GLU A 534 -15.57 8.22 18.91
N LEU A 535 -14.44 8.80 19.27
CA LEU A 535 -13.22 8.76 18.45
C LEU A 535 -12.83 7.33 18.13
N PHE A 536 -12.88 6.43 19.13
CA PHE A 536 -12.51 5.05 18.94
C PHE A 536 -13.45 4.32 17.96
N VAL A 537 -14.78 4.49 18.13
CA VAL A 537 -15.76 3.93 17.19
C VAL A 537 -15.51 4.43 15.77
N ARG A 538 -15.37 5.75 15.58
CA ARG A 538 -15.11 6.34 14.25
C ARG A 538 -13.81 5.85 13.64
N TRP A 539 -12.78 5.66 14.46
CA TRP A 539 -11.51 5.15 13.96
C TRP A 539 -11.60 3.68 13.53
N VAL A 540 -12.32 2.86 14.28
CA VAL A 540 -12.60 1.48 13.87
C VAL A 540 -13.45 1.45 12.60
N GLN A 541 -14.52 2.26 12.50
CA GLN A 541 -15.36 2.37 11.31
C GLN A 541 -14.59 2.76 10.05
N ASN A 542 -13.57 3.60 10.17
CA ASN A 542 -12.63 3.90 9.09
C ASN A 542 -11.61 2.77 8.88
N GLY A 543 -11.02 2.28 9.98
CA GLY A 543 -9.96 1.28 9.97
C GLY A 543 -10.32 -0.03 9.28
N VAL A 544 -11.59 -0.45 9.33
CA VAL A 544 -12.05 -1.69 8.70
C VAL A 544 -11.94 -1.68 7.16
N PHE A 545 -11.74 -0.54 6.53
CA PHE A 545 -11.45 -0.41 5.10
C PHE A 545 -9.95 -0.32 4.78
N MET A 546 -9.10 -0.12 5.78
CA MET A 546 -7.65 -0.09 5.56
C MET A 546 -7.15 -1.51 5.21
N PRO A 547 -6.22 -1.66 4.26
CA PRO A 547 -5.62 -2.96 3.95
C PRO A 547 -5.04 -3.64 5.19
N ARG A 548 -4.25 -2.91 5.99
CA ARG A 548 -3.84 -3.34 7.32
C ARG A 548 -4.81 -2.80 8.38
N PHE A 549 -5.43 -3.69 9.14
CA PHE A 549 -6.32 -3.34 10.24
C PHE A 549 -5.77 -3.89 11.56
N SER A 550 -5.24 -2.99 12.38
CA SER A 550 -4.69 -3.34 13.71
C SER A 550 -5.08 -2.28 14.74
N ILE A 551 -5.49 -2.74 15.90
CA ILE A 551 -5.65 -1.90 17.10
C ILE A 551 -4.40 -2.13 17.94
N HIS A 552 -3.58 -1.07 18.11
CA HIS A 552 -2.31 -1.12 18.84
C HIS A 552 -2.06 0.18 19.57
N SER A 553 -1.63 0.10 20.83
CA SER A 553 -1.40 1.29 21.64
C SER A 553 -0.35 1.12 22.73
N VAL A 554 0.21 2.24 23.16
CA VAL A 554 0.82 2.49 24.46
C VAL A 554 0.11 3.68 25.10
N ASN A 555 -0.85 3.42 25.99
CA ASN A 555 -1.63 4.49 26.60
C ASN A 555 -0.91 5.08 27.81
N THR A 556 -0.79 6.41 27.85
CA THR A 556 -0.09 7.13 28.94
C THR A 556 -0.90 7.18 30.25
N ASP A 557 -2.19 6.84 30.19
CA ASP A 557 -3.10 6.73 31.33
C ASP A 557 -3.18 5.31 31.94
N ASN A 558 -2.29 4.40 31.50
CA ASN A 558 -2.21 2.99 31.92
C ASN A 558 -3.47 2.16 31.57
N THR A 559 -4.25 2.58 30.59
CA THR A 559 -5.32 1.76 30.01
C THR A 559 -4.80 0.95 28.81
N VAL A 560 -5.64 0.07 28.29
CA VAL A 560 -5.36 -0.71 27.07
C VAL A 560 -6.48 -0.43 26.06
N THR A 561 -6.13 -0.09 24.83
CA THR A 561 -7.12 0.12 23.77
C THR A 561 -7.51 -1.24 23.20
N GLU A 562 -8.75 -1.63 23.48
CA GLU A 562 -9.33 -2.92 23.10
C GLU A 562 -10.74 -2.74 22.55
N PRO A 563 -11.19 -3.59 21.62
CA PRO A 563 -12.51 -3.46 21.01
C PRO A 563 -13.68 -3.41 22.00
N TRP A 564 -13.52 -3.95 23.18
CA TRP A 564 -14.54 -4.04 24.23
C TRP A 564 -14.38 -3.03 25.37
N MET A 565 -13.36 -2.16 25.33
CA MET A 565 -13.01 -1.26 26.45
C MET A 565 -14.17 -0.34 26.89
N TYR A 566 -15.10 -0.04 26.00
CA TYR A 566 -16.29 0.78 26.29
C TYR A 566 -17.57 -0.05 26.12
N SER A 567 -18.18 -0.46 27.23
CA SER A 567 -19.38 -1.31 27.21
C SER A 567 -20.55 -0.78 26.38
N GLY A 568 -20.74 0.56 26.35
CA GLY A 568 -21.77 1.23 25.55
C GLY A 568 -21.44 1.36 24.05
N MET A 569 -20.22 1.06 23.63
CA MET A 569 -19.73 1.25 22.26
C MET A 569 -19.32 -0.04 21.55
N LYS A 570 -19.10 -1.13 22.30
CA LYS A 570 -18.55 -2.38 21.78
C LYS A 570 -19.38 -2.99 20.65
N ASP A 571 -20.70 -2.80 20.64
CA ASP A 571 -21.57 -3.35 19.61
C ASP A 571 -21.37 -2.65 18.25
N TYR A 572 -21.11 -1.35 18.24
CA TYR A 572 -20.76 -0.60 17.02
C TYR A 572 -19.41 -1.05 16.47
N ILE A 573 -18.43 -1.24 17.36
CA ILE A 573 -17.09 -1.74 17.01
C ILE A 573 -17.17 -3.15 16.42
N ARG A 574 -17.90 -4.07 17.10
CA ARG A 574 -18.13 -5.43 16.63
C ARG A 574 -18.77 -5.44 15.25
N THR A 575 -19.80 -4.62 15.05
CA THR A 575 -20.51 -4.52 13.78
C THR A 575 -19.60 -4.07 12.66
N ALA A 576 -18.76 -3.06 12.90
CA ALA A 576 -17.78 -2.60 11.93
C ALA A 576 -16.72 -3.66 11.58
N ILE A 577 -16.21 -4.38 12.59
CA ILE A 577 -15.24 -5.47 12.33
C ILE A 577 -15.88 -6.60 11.54
N LYS A 578 -17.10 -7.02 11.90
CA LYS A 578 -17.85 -8.04 11.14
C LYS A 578 -18.15 -7.62 9.69
N LEU A 579 -18.38 -6.34 9.44
CA LEU A 579 -18.52 -5.82 8.07
C LEU A 579 -17.27 -6.10 7.24
N ARG A 580 -16.08 -5.86 7.79
CA ARG A 580 -14.81 -6.20 7.12
C ARG A 580 -14.72 -7.67 6.76
N TYR A 581 -15.09 -8.55 7.70
CA TYR A 581 -15.05 -10.01 7.48
C TYR A 581 -16.06 -10.47 6.43
N SER A 582 -17.25 -9.91 6.43
CA SER A 582 -18.22 -10.18 5.37
C SER A 582 -17.75 -9.72 4.00
N MET A 583 -16.99 -8.63 3.93
CA MET A 583 -16.40 -8.11 2.68
C MET A 583 -15.03 -8.74 2.33
N SER A 584 -14.59 -9.77 3.05
CA SER A 584 -13.27 -10.38 2.82
C SER A 584 -13.07 -10.96 1.41
N PRO A 585 -14.08 -11.54 0.70
CA PRO A 585 -13.90 -11.94 -0.69
C PRO A 585 -13.60 -10.77 -1.64
N TYR A 586 -14.22 -9.62 -1.41
CA TYR A 586 -13.90 -8.40 -2.16
C TYR A 586 -12.52 -7.88 -1.82
N LEU A 587 -12.18 -7.75 -0.52
CA LEU A 587 -10.87 -7.29 -0.06
C LEU A 587 -9.74 -8.17 -0.59
N TYR A 588 -9.88 -9.50 -0.54
CA TYR A 588 -8.84 -10.41 -1.03
C TYR A 588 -8.67 -10.35 -2.55
N SER A 589 -9.77 -10.13 -3.29
CA SER A 589 -9.71 -9.88 -4.73
C SER A 589 -9.00 -8.55 -5.06
N LEU A 590 -9.22 -7.50 -4.26
CA LEU A 590 -8.49 -6.24 -4.39
C LEU A 590 -7.01 -6.38 -4.04
N GLU A 591 -6.66 -7.19 -3.05
CA GLU A 591 -5.27 -7.55 -2.70
C GLU A 591 -4.58 -8.27 -3.86
N TYR A 592 -5.25 -9.25 -4.47
CA TYR A 592 -4.75 -9.92 -5.67
C TYR A 592 -4.58 -8.94 -6.84
N ARG A 593 -5.52 -8.02 -7.05
CA ARG A 593 -5.39 -6.96 -8.06
C ARG A 593 -4.16 -6.09 -7.80
N ALA A 594 -3.92 -5.68 -6.55
CA ALA A 594 -2.72 -4.93 -6.17
C ALA A 594 -1.44 -5.72 -6.44
N HIS A 595 -1.42 -7.02 -6.13
CA HIS A 595 -0.33 -7.93 -6.45
C HIS A 595 -0.04 -8.02 -7.96
N LYS A 596 -1.05 -8.01 -8.81
CA LYS A 596 -0.88 -8.11 -10.28
C LYS A 596 -0.61 -6.77 -10.94
N THR A 597 -1.27 -5.71 -10.51
CA THR A 597 -1.28 -4.43 -11.23
C THR A 597 -0.55 -3.30 -10.50
N GLY A 598 -0.36 -3.42 -9.19
CA GLY A 598 0.14 -2.35 -8.32
C GLY A 598 -0.92 -1.33 -7.91
N LEU A 599 -2.17 -1.45 -8.39
CA LEU A 599 -3.23 -0.51 -8.04
C LEU A 599 -3.60 -0.62 -6.56
N PRO A 600 -3.76 0.49 -5.84
CA PRO A 600 -4.08 0.47 -4.42
C PRO A 600 -5.50 -0.04 -4.16
N ILE A 601 -5.71 -0.61 -2.96
CA ILE A 601 -7.02 -1.07 -2.47
C ILE A 601 -7.90 0.13 -2.11
N MET A 602 -7.34 1.07 -1.33
CA MET A 602 -7.95 2.37 -1.07
C MET A 602 -7.49 3.35 -2.15
N GLN A 603 -8.42 3.85 -2.94
CA GLN A 603 -8.15 4.74 -4.08
C GLN A 603 -8.68 6.14 -3.80
N PRO A 604 -7.88 7.19 -3.90
CA PRO A 604 -8.40 8.54 -3.86
C PRO A 604 -9.48 8.74 -4.93
N MET A 605 -10.48 9.57 -4.65
CA MET A 605 -11.59 9.80 -5.58
C MET A 605 -11.09 10.29 -6.94
N PHE A 606 -10.10 11.17 -6.97
CA PHE A 606 -9.50 11.68 -8.22
C PHE A 606 -8.74 10.63 -9.04
N MET A 607 -8.40 9.48 -8.48
CA MET A 607 -7.81 8.38 -9.25
C MET A 607 -8.87 7.65 -10.09
N VAL A 608 -10.08 7.49 -9.56
CA VAL A 608 -11.21 6.85 -10.25
C VAL A 608 -11.97 7.85 -11.12
N PHE A 609 -12.07 9.11 -10.66
CA PHE A 609 -12.79 10.19 -11.34
C PHE A 609 -11.83 11.31 -11.77
N GLN A 610 -10.79 10.95 -12.54
CA GLN A 610 -9.68 11.85 -12.87
C GLN A 610 -10.07 13.11 -13.64
N ASN A 611 -11.22 13.10 -14.33
CA ASN A 611 -11.72 14.25 -15.06
C ASN A 611 -12.56 15.22 -14.21
N ASP A 612 -12.85 14.85 -12.95
CA ASP A 612 -13.61 15.72 -12.05
C ASP A 612 -12.68 16.44 -11.05
N SER A 613 -12.37 17.69 -11.35
CA SER A 613 -11.47 18.53 -10.56
C SER A 613 -11.97 18.82 -9.14
N ASN A 614 -13.28 18.64 -8.85
CA ASN A 614 -13.81 18.78 -7.50
C ASN A 614 -13.27 17.70 -6.54
N THR A 615 -12.76 16.61 -7.07
CA THR A 615 -12.18 15.50 -6.27
C THR A 615 -10.71 15.70 -5.91
N TYR A 616 -9.99 16.64 -6.55
CA TYR A 616 -8.53 16.74 -6.52
C TYR A 616 -7.92 17.07 -5.15
N ASN A 617 -8.68 17.64 -4.25
CA ASN A 617 -8.25 17.93 -2.88
C ASN A 617 -8.95 17.05 -1.83
N GLU A 618 -9.73 16.05 -2.26
CA GLU A 618 -10.43 15.14 -1.34
C GLU A 618 -9.46 14.08 -0.77
N GLY A 619 -9.21 14.15 0.51
CA GLY A 619 -8.30 13.26 1.23
C GLY A 619 -8.94 12.50 2.40
N VAL A 620 -10.28 12.58 2.55
CA VAL A 620 -11.04 11.92 3.63
C VAL A 620 -11.95 10.84 3.07
N ASP A 621 -12.69 11.13 1.99
CA ASP A 621 -13.53 10.17 1.30
C ASP A 621 -12.72 9.48 0.19
N PHE A 622 -12.99 8.20 -0.03
CA PHE A 622 -12.22 7.41 -0.99
C PHE A 622 -13.07 6.31 -1.63
N MET A 623 -12.57 5.77 -2.73
CA MET A 623 -13.10 4.55 -3.34
C MET A 623 -12.40 3.32 -2.76
N TRP A 624 -13.17 2.34 -2.31
CA TRP A 624 -12.66 1.02 -1.96
C TRP A 624 -12.79 0.10 -3.18
N GLY A 625 -11.65 -0.18 -3.81
CA GLY A 625 -11.66 -0.63 -5.19
C GLY A 625 -12.29 0.43 -6.11
N ASP A 626 -12.97 -0.02 -7.17
CA ASP A 626 -13.62 0.86 -8.14
C ASP A 626 -15.14 0.98 -7.91
N SER A 627 -15.66 0.24 -6.93
CA SER A 627 -17.09 -0.05 -6.79
C SER A 627 -17.75 0.66 -5.62
N LEU A 628 -17.03 0.90 -4.53
CA LEU A 628 -17.63 1.38 -3.28
C LEU A 628 -16.98 2.68 -2.83
N LEU A 629 -17.77 3.77 -2.80
CA LEU A 629 -17.38 5.03 -2.18
C LEU A 629 -17.62 4.94 -0.67
N VAL A 630 -16.58 5.22 0.13
CA VAL A 630 -16.63 5.28 1.59
C VAL A 630 -16.49 6.73 2.03
N ALA A 631 -17.53 7.25 2.69
CA ALA A 631 -17.53 8.63 3.19
C ALA A 631 -17.35 8.63 4.71
N ASN A 632 -16.16 9.03 5.15
CA ASN A 632 -15.74 8.90 6.54
C ASN A 632 -16.34 9.99 7.44
N VAL A 633 -16.77 9.63 8.66
CA VAL A 633 -17.16 10.57 9.71
C VAL A 633 -15.93 10.83 10.59
N VAL A 634 -15.31 12.01 10.44
CA VAL A 634 -14.06 12.38 11.11
C VAL A 634 -14.18 13.59 12.03
N GLU A 635 -15.42 13.97 12.35
CA GLU A 635 -15.71 15.10 13.23
C GLU A 635 -16.57 14.63 14.40
N LYS A 636 -16.19 15.08 15.60
CA LYS A 636 -16.89 14.76 16.84
C LYS A 636 -18.31 15.29 16.85
N GLY A 637 -19.27 14.44 17.23
CA GLY A 637 -20.66 14.80 17.38
C GLY A 637 -21.38 15.14 16.07
N ALA A 638 -20.87 14.65 14.94
CA ALA A 638 -21.50 14.87 13.64
C ALA A 638 -22.89 14.20 13.57
N GLU A 639 -23.90 14.98 13.19
CA GLU A 639 -25.28 14.51 12.93
C GLU A 639 -25.60 14.47 11.43
N ILE A 640 -24.82 15.18 10.62
CA ILE A 640 -24.94 15.26 9.16
C ILE A 640 -23.53 15.17 8.56
N ARG A 641 -23.39 14.34 7.52
CA ARG A 641 -22.19 14.28 6.67
C ARG A 641 -22.53 14.82 5.29
N GLU A 642 -21.84 15.84 4.83
CA GLU A 642 -21.88 16.30 3.44
C GLU A 642 -20.93 15.41 2.63
N VAL A 643 -21.46 14.75 1.60
CA VAL A 643 -20.71 13.82 0.74
C VAL A 643 -20.79 14.31 -0.70
N TYR A 644 -19.65 14.52 -1.31
CA TYR A 644 -19.58 14.82 -2.75
C TYR A 644 -19.62 13.51 -3.54
N LEU A 645 -20.58 13.36 -4.42
CA LEU A 645 -20.68 12.27 -5.39
C LEU A 645 -20.07 12.74 -6.70
N PRO A 646 -18.97 12.13 -7.19
CA PRO A 646 -18.21 12.66 -8.33
C PRO A 646 -19.00 12.71 -9.63
N ASP A 647 -18.67 13.70 -10.47
CA ASP A 647 -19.16 13.78 -11.83
C ASP A 647 -18.32 12.85 -12.73
N THR A 648 -18.97 11.95 -13.43
CA THR A 648 -18.32 11.05 -14.37
C THR A 648 -18.42 11.52 -15.82
N GLY A 649 -19.21 12.55 -16.09
CA GLY A 649 -19.59 12.98 -17.43
C GLY A 649 -20.59 12.02 -18.12
N ASP A 650 -20.87 10.87 -17.53
CA ASP A 650 -21.86 9.90 -18.03
C ASP A 650 -23.10 9.86 -17.13
N LYS A 651 -24.24 10.28 -17.68
CA LYS A 651 -25.51 10.31 -16.97
C LYS A 651 -26.06 8.92 -16.58
N ASN A 652 -25.51 7.84 -17.13
CA ASN A 652 -25.89 6.48 -16.76
C ASN A 652 -25.22 6.02 -15.46
N ILE A 653 -24.15 6.70 -15.06
CA ILE A 653 -23.47 6.38 -13.80
C ILE A 653 -24.20 7.02 -12.64
N ARG A 654 -24.64 6.20 -11.73
CA ARG A 654 -25.38 6.52 -10.51
C ARG A 654 -24.58 6.07 -9.28
N PHE A 655 -24.99 6.60 -8.13
CA PHE A 655 -24.52 6.15 -6.82
C PHE A 655 -25.75 5.68 -6.02
N TYR A 656 -25.62 4.52 -5.41
CA TYR A 656 -26.68 3.93 -4.58
C TYR A 656 -26.21 3.87 -3.13
N ASP A 657 -26.98 4.47 -2.21
CA ASP A 657 -26.72 4.26 -0.78
C ASP A 657 -26.64 2.77 -0.46
N TYR A 658 -25.59 2.35 0.20
CA TYR A 658 -25.31 0.92 0.44
C TYR A 658 -26.43 0.21 1.22
N TYR A 659 -27.07 0.91 2.17
CA TYR A 659 -28.08 0.33 3.06
C TYR A 659 -29.50 0.47 2.50
N THR A 660 -29.85 1.66 2.04
CA THR A 660 -31.21 2.00 1.62
C THR A 660 -31.47 1.80 0.14
N ARG A 661 -30.39 1.69 -0.67
CA ARG A 661 -30.46 1.66 -2.14
C ARG A 661 -31.09 2.93 -2.74
N ASN A 662 -31.15 4.02 -1.98
CA ASN A 662 -31.53 5.30 -2.56
C ASN A 662 -30.50 5.72 -3.61
N GLU A 663 -31.01 6.19 -4.73
CA GLU A 663 -30.22 6.57 -5.89
C GLU A 663 -29.91 8.04 -5.90
N TYR A 664 -28.70 8.35 -6.35
CA TYR A 664 -28.19 9.70 -6.53
C TYR A 664 -27.45 9.84 -7.86
N GLU A 665 -27.58 11.00 -8.49
CA GLU A 665 -26.75 11.40 -9.65
C GLU A 665 -25.35 11.81 -9.17
N GLY A 666 -24.34 11.70 -10.04
CA GLY A 666 -23.02 12.31 -9.83
C GLY A 666 -23.03 13.82 -9.98
N GLY A 667 -21.90 14.48 -9.65
CA GLY A 667 -21.70 15.92 -9.76
C GLY A 667 -22.42 16.74 -8.68
N GLN A 668 -22.77 16.16 -7.53
CA GLN A 668 -23.50 16.86 -6.47
C GLN A 668 -23.00 16.53 -5.06
N THR A 669 -23.22 17.44 -4.14
CA THR A 669 -23.04 17.19 -2.70
C THR A 669 -24.38 16.86 -2.07
N ILE A 670 -24.44 15.73 -1.38
CA ILE A 670 -25.63 15.28 -0.65
C ILE A 670 -25.41 15.40 0.85
N LYS A 671 -26.51 15.53 1.61
CA LYS A 671 -26.51 15.53 3.07
C LYS A 671 -27.01 14.19 3.58
N VAL A 672 -26.16 13.47 4.27
CA VAL A 672 -26.44 12.15 4.85
C VAL A 672 -26.59 12.33 6.36
N PRO A 673 -27.77 12.01 6.93
CA PRO A 673 -27.89 11.93 8.38
C PRO A 673 -26.98 10.82 8.93
N VAL A 674 -26.28 11.10 10.01
CA VAL A 674 -25.35 10.15 10.64
C VAL A 674 -25.54 10.13 12.15
N ASP A 675 -25.31 8.98 12.72
CA ASP A 675 -25.19 8.75 14.16
C ASP A 675 -23.96 7.88 14.43
N ILE A 676 -23.73 7.49 15.65
CA ILE A 676 -22.55 6.71 16.04
C ILE A 676 -22.46 5.33 15.33
N SER A 677 -23.57 4.78 14.86
CA SER A 677 -23.60 3.51 14.13
C SER A 677 -23.31 3.66 12.64
N SER A 678 -23.35 4.90 12.11
CA SER A 678 -23.34 5.16 10.67
C SER A 678 -21.96 5.03 10.05
N ILE A 679 -21.88 4.25 8.97
CA ILE A 679 -20.73 4.16 8.05
C ILE A 679 -21.28 4.49 6.65
N PRO A 680 -21.33 5.77 6.24
CA PRO A 680 -21.88 6.13 4.94
C PRO A 680 -21.09 5.52 3.79
N MET A 681 -21.77 4.75 2.93
CA MET A 681 -21.18 4.08 1.78
C MET A 681 -22.12 4.18 0.58
N PHE A 682 -21.55 4.27 -0.63
CA PHE A 682 -22.29 4.37 -1.87
C PHE A 682 -21.75 3.40 -2.93
N ILE A 683 -22.62 2.59 -3.49
CA ILE A 683 -22.31 1.66 -4.57
C ILE A 683 -22.37 2.43 -5.88
N LYS A 684 -21.28 2.39 -6.66
CA LYS A 684 -21.23 3.03 -7.98
C LYS A 684 -21.83 2.12 -9.06
N SER A 685 -22.49 2.68 -10.07
CA SER A 685 -22.88 1.95 -11.29
C SER A 685 -21.72 1.15 -11.87
N GLY A 686 -21.99 -0.09 -12.29
CA GLY A 686 -20.98 -1.04 -12.72
C GLY A 686 -20.34 -1.84 -11.59
N ALA A 687 -20.71 -1.61 -10.35
CA ALA A 687 -20.17 -2.33 -9.19
C ALA A 687 -20.49 -3.83 -9.23
N ILE A 688 -19.50 -4.64 -8.85
CA ILE A 688 -19.60 -6.07 -8.56
C ILE A 688 -18.83 -6.27 -7.24
N ILE A 689 -19.55 -6.54 -6.15
CA ILE A 689 -18.98 -6.60 -4.79
C ILE A 689 -19.27 -7.98 -4.19
N PRO A 690 -18.31 -8.92 -4.27
CA PRO A 690 -18.47 -10.24 -3.64
C PRO A 690 -18.29 -10.13 -2.12
N MET A 691 -19.15 -10.83 -1.37
CA MET A 691 -19.16 -10.87 0.08
C MET A 691 -19.37 -12.32 0.56
N ALA A 692 -18.92 -12.63 1.77
CA ALA A 692 -19.32 -13.85 2.44
C ALA A 692 -20.80 -13.75 2.86
N GLY A 693 -21.60 -14.72 2.49
CA GLY A 693 -23.02 -14.80 2.87
C GLY A 693 -23.23 -15.40 4.26
N ASN A 694 -22.22 -16.05 4.83
CA ASN A 694 -22.18 -16.55 6.20
C ASN A 694 -21.27 -15.70 7.09
N GLU A 695 -21.44 -15.80 8.40
CA GLU A 695 -20.58 -15.12 9.37
C GLU A 695 -19.20 -15.78 9.42
N LEU A 696 -18.16 -14.95 9.38
CA LEU A 696 -16.77 -15.36 9.53
C LEU A 696 -16.19 -14.74 10.81
N ASN A 697 -15.48 -15.54 11.58
CA ASN A 697 -14.78 -15.10 12.80
C ASN A 697 -13.25 -15.18 12.67
N ASN A 698 -12.77 -15.92 11.66
CA ASN A 698 -11.35 -16.09 11.37
C ASN A 698 -11.17 -16.41 9.87
N LEU A 699 -10.37 -15.63 9.15
CA LEU A 699 -10.17 -15.78 7.70
C LEU A 699 -9.30 -16.99 7.33
N MET A 700 -8.60 -17.57 8.32
CA MET A 700 -7.70 -18.71 8.10
C MET A 700 -8.41 -20.05 8.31
N ASN A 701 -9.46 -20.09 9.13
CA ASN A 701 -10.11 -21.31 9.55
C ASN A 701 -11.57 -21.43 9.11
N ASP A 702 -12.24 -20.28 8.89
CA ASP A 702 -13.65 -20.29 8.50
C ASP A 702 -13.79 -20.35 6.98
N ASN A 703 -14.76 -21.09 6.52
CA ASN A 703 -15.09 -21.22 5.11
C ASN A 703 -16.13 -20.17 4.70
N VAL A 704 -16.03 -19.72 3.45
CA VAL A 704 -17.11 -18.97 2.80
C VAL A 704 -18.08 -20.01 2.20
N ASP A 705 -19.17 -20.29 2.93
CA ASP A 705 -20.14 -21.32 2.52
C ASP A 705 -21.12 -20.82 1.45
N SER A 706 -21.38 -19.52 1.44
CA SER A 706 -22.23 -18.83 0.47
C SER A 706 -21.52 -17.57 -0.02
N LEU A 707 -21.49 -17.36 -1.33
CA LEU A 707 -20.98 -16.16 -1.96
C LEU A 707 -22.12 -15.22 -2.32
N HIS A 708 -22.19 -14.08 -1.65
CA HIS A 708 -23.18 -13.03 -1.88
C HIS A 708 -22.58 -11.91 -2.71
N ILE A 709 -23.14 -11.58 -3.89
CA ILE A 709 -22.59 -10.60 -4.82
C ILE A 709 -23.57 -9.46 -5.06
N ILE A 710 -23.20 -8.25 -4.61
CA ILE A 710 -23.99 -7.04 -4.90
C ILE A 710 -23.54 -6.51 -6.26
N MET A 711 -24.51 -6.23 -7.14
CA MET A 711 -24.26 -5.72 -8.50
C MET A 711 -25.12 -4.50 -8.81
N ALA A 712 -24.56 -3.52 -9.48
CA ALA A 712 -25.25 -2.33 -10.02
C ALA A 712 -25.10 -2.27 -11.55
N PRO A 713 -25.86 -3.03 -12.33
CA PRO A 713 -25.66 -3.26 -13.75
C PRO A 713 -26.26 -2.14 -14.64
N ASP A 714 -26.01 -0.88 -14.31
CA ASP A 714 -26.46 0.25 -15.17
C ASP A 714 -25.60 0.41 -16.41
N ILE A 715 -24.38 -0.11 -16.37
CA ILE A 715 -23.39 -0.09 -17.44
C ILE A 715 -22.71 -1.46 -17.54
N ASP A 716 -22.12 -1.75 -18.71
CA ASP A 716 -21.26 -2.92 -18.86
C ASP A 716 -20.09 -2.85 -17.91
N SER A 717 -19.78 -3.96 -17.25
CA SER A 717 -18.73 -4.01 -16.23
C SER A 717 -18.13 -5.40 -16.09
N SER A 718 -17.00 -5.49 -15.42
CA SER A 718 -16.37 -6.77 -15.07
C SER A 718 -15.61 -6.68 -13.76
N PHE A 719 -15.44 -7.82 -13.12
CA PHE A 719 -14.65 -7.98 -11.90
C PHE A 719 -14.09 -9.40 -11.79
N THR A 720 -12.86 -9.55 -11.36
CA THR A 720 -12.25 -10.85 -11.07
C THR A 720 -12.31 -11.12 -9.57
N ILE A 721 -13.04 -12.15 -9.16
CA ILE A 721 -12.93 -12.70 -7.81
C ILE A 721 -11.72 -13.64 -7.79
N TYR A 722 -10.85 -13.46 -6.82
CA TYR A 722 -9.70 -14.30 -6.57
C TYR A 722 -9.83 -15.03 -5.25
N ASP A 723 -9.54 -16.31 -5.24
CA ASP A 723 -9.48 -17.15 -4.04
C ASP A 723 -8.37 -18.19 -4.12
N ASP A 724 -7.82 -18.54 -2.97
CA ASP A 724 -6.88 -19.63 -2.73
C ASP A 724 -6.97 -20.04 -1.25
N ASP A 725 -6.07 -20.90 -0.78
CA ASP A 725 -6.07 -21.33 0.62
C ASP A 725 -5.72 -20.21 1.62
N GLY A 726 -5.16 -19.09 1.13
CA GLY A 726 -4.76 -17.94 1.94
C GLY A 726 -3.57 -18.19 2.88
N LYS A 727 -2.91 -19.34 2.81
CA LYS A 727 -1.89 -19.80 3.79
C LYS A 727 -0.58 -20.18 3.14
N THR A 728 -0.64 -20.83 1.97
CA THR A 728 0.51 -21.45 1.33
C THR A 728 0.95 -20.72 0.06
N ASN A 729 2.12 -21.11 -0.44
CA ASN A 729 2.64 -20.64 -1.72
C ASN A 729 2.11 -21.45 -2.92
N ASP A 730 1.19 -22.40 -2.72
CA ASP A 730 0.68 -23.29 -3.77
C ASP A 730 -0.03 -22.54 -4.90
N TYR A 731 -0.53 -21.32 -4.63
CA TYR A 731 -1.07 -20.46 -5.69
C TYR A 731 -0.06 -20.18 -6.82
N LYS A 732 1.26 -20.17 -6.52
CA LYS A 732 2.32 -20.00 -7.53
C LYS A 732 2.38 -21.19 -8.50
N ASN A 733 1.89 -22.35 -8.07
CA ASN A 733 1.85 -23.62 -8.81
C ASN A 733 0.46 -23.91 -9.41
N GLY A 734 -0.45 -22.92 -9.43
CA GLY A 734 -1.77 -23.06 -10.04
C GLY A 734 -2.90 -23.41 -9.08
N SER A 735 -2.64 -23.60 -7.77
CA SER A 735 -3.67 -23.82 -6.74
C SER A 735 -4.33 -22.50 -6.33
N TYR A 736 -5.02 -21.90 -7.26
CA TYR A 736 -5.88 -20.73 -7.07
C TYR A 736 -7.18 -20.89 -7.86
N LEU A 737 -8.15 -20.05 -7.59
CA LEU A 737 -9.38 -19.90 -8.36
C LEU A 737 -9.57 -18.43 -8.72
N LYS A 738 -9.68 -18.13 -10.01
CA LYS A 738 -10.22 -16.87 -10.50
C LYS A 738 -11.63 -17.11 -11.02
N THR A 739 -12.55 -16.27 -10.65
CA THR A 739 -13.88 -16.20 -11.23
C THR A 739 -14.03 -14.83 -11.89
N ASP A 740 -13.89 -14.81 -13.21
CA ASP A 740 -14.09 -13.60 -14.00
C ASP A 740 -15.58 -13.42 -14.25
N ILE A 741 -16.14 -12.33 -13.70
CA ILE A 741 -17.53 -11.95 -13.87
C ILE A 741 -17.60 -10.84 -14.89
N SER A 742 -18.38 -11.02 -15.95
CA SER A 742 -18.71 -9.95 -16.88
C SER A 742 -20.21 -9.70 -16.92
N VAL A 743 -20.59 -8.42 -16.87
CA VAL A 743 -21.98 -7.96 -16.90
C VAL A 743 -22.21 -7.16 -18.14
N LYS A 744 -23.16 -7.58 -18.96
CA LYS A 744 -23.70 -6.82 -20.08
C LYS A 744 -25.03 -6.23 -19.68
N ALA A 745 -25.05 -4.90 -19.48
CA ALA A 745 -26.19 -4.15 -19.02
C ALA A 745 -27.28 -3.97 -20.12
N GLY A 746 -28.53 -3.86 -19.70
CA GLY A 746 -29.63 -3.58 -20.63
C GLY A 746 -30.97 -4.16 -20.18
N ALA A 747 -31.98 -4.08 -21.04
CA ALA A 747 -33.29 -4.69 -20.80
C ALA A 747 -33.22 -6.22 -20.61
N LYS A 748 -32.18 -6.81 -21.18
CA LYS A 748 -31.68 -8.15 -20.85
C LYS A 748 -30.29 -7.98 -20.26
N THR A 749 -30.15 -8.24 -18.98
CA THR A 749 -28.88 -8.22 -18.28
C THR A 749 -28.29 -9.62 -18.29
N TYR A 750 -27.13 -9.78 -18.93
CA TYR A 750 -26.37 -11.03 -18.95
C TYR A 750 -25.23 -10.92 -17.95
N ILE A 751 -25.08 -11.95 -17.12
CA ILE A 751 -24.01 -12.07 -16.12
C ILE A 751 -23.29 -13.38 -16.41
N ASP A 752 -22.10 -13.30 -16.97
CA ASP A 752 -21.27 -14.44 -17.31
C ASP A 752 -20.23 -14.67 -16.22
N PHE A 753 -20.05 -15.93 -15.84
CA PHE A 753 -19.05 -16.39 -14.88
C PHE A 753 -18.09 -17.35 -15.58
N GLU A 754 -16.80 -16.98 -15.63
CA GLU A 754 -15.73 -17.80 -16.19
C GLU A 754 -14.75 -18.19 -15.08
N TYR A 755 -14.48 -19.49 -14.95
CA TYR A 755 -13.64 -20.06 -13.89
C TYR A 755 -12.30 -20.48 -14.44
N GLU A 756 -11.21 -20.09 -13.76
CA GLU A 756 -9.83 -20.46 -14.06
C GLU A 756 -9.08 -20.86 -12.79
N GLY A 757 -8.38 -21.99 -12.83
CA GLY A 757 -7.54 -22.48 -11.73
C GLY A 757 -7.99 -23.83 -11.20
N SER A 758 -7.24 -24.38 -10.25
CA SER A 758 -7.46 -25.72 -9.70
C SER A 758 -7.90 -25.75 -8.23
N TYR A 759 -7.98 -24.57 -7.59
CA TYR A 759 -8.45 -24.49 -6.20
C TYR A 759 -9.97 -24.64 -6.14
N GLU A 760 -10.44 -25.55 -5.29
CA GLU A 760 -11.87 -25.74 -5.05
C GLU A 760 -12.29 -24.85 -3.89
N ASN A 761 -13.02 -23.77 -4.20
CA ASN A 761 -13.56 -22.91 -3.15
C ASN A 761 -14.70 -23.61 -2.37
N THR A 762 -14.96 -23.12 -1.17
CA THR A 762 -15.91 -23.73 -0.24
C THR A 762 -17.36 -23.29 -0.49
N ALA A 763 -17.59 -22.24 -1.29
CA ALA A 763 -18.93 -21.70 -1.52
C ALA A 763 -19.82 -22.68 -2.26
N GLU A 764 -20.84 -23.19 -1.57
CA GLU A 764 -21.86 -24.12 -2.12
C GLU A 764 -23.05 -23.37 -2.73
N THR A 765 -23.24 -22.10 -2.34
CA THR A 765 -24.40 -21.29 -2.78
C THR A 765 -23.90 -19.95 -3.36
N MET A 766 -24.53 -19.55 -4.46
CA MET A 766 -24.41 -18.23 -5.06
C MET A 766 -25.68 -17.43 -4.79
N GLU A 767 -25.49 -16.19 -4.29
CA GLU A 767 -26.58 -15.23 -4.08
C GLU A 767 -26.22 -13.91 -4.78
N LEU A 768 -27.03 -13.49 -5.74
CA LEU A 768 -26.88 -12.23 -6.46
C LEU A 768 -27.89 -11.22 -5.93
N ASP A 769 -27.44 -10.03 -5.55
CA ASP A 769 -28.25 -8.86 -5.19
C ASP A 769 -28.09 -7.81 -6.29
N VAL A 770 -28.94 -7.91 -7.32
CA VAL A 770 -28.83 -7.11 -8.55
C VAL A 770 -29.72 -5.89 -8.46
N ILE A 771 -29.14 -4.72 -8.31
CA ILE A 771 -29.87 -3.45 -8.15
C ILE A 771 -30.62 -3.15 -9.44
N HIS A 772 -31.96 -3.05 -9.34
CA HIS A 772 -32.82 -2.61 -10.43
C HIS A 772 -34.09 -1.99 -9.86
N ARG A 773 -34.20 -0.69 -9.95
CA ARG A 773 -35.14 0.16 -9.20
C ARG A 773 -36.57 0.25 -9.77
N GLU A 774 -36.75 -0.01 -11.05
CA GLU A 774 -37.99 0.37 -11.71
C GLU A 774 -39.07 -0.71 -11.59
N LYS A 775 -38.70 -1.98 -11.75
CA LYS A 775 -39.64 -3.11 -11.79
C LYS A 775 -38.98 -4.46 -11.56
N ALA A 776 -39.76 -5.44 -11.18
CA ALA A 776 -39.35 -6.84 -11.19
C ALA A 776 -39.07 -7.31 -12.63
N PRO A 777 -38.11 -8.22 -12.85
CA PRO A 777 -37.93 -8.85 -14.13
C PRO A 777 -39.15 -9.75 -14.49
N PHE A 778 -39.29 -10.06 -15.77
CA PHE A 778 -40.28 -11.01 -16.24
C PHE A 778 -39.83 -12.44 -15.96
N TYR A 779 -38.57 -12.74 -16.16
CA TYR A 779 -37.98 -14.04 -15.83
C TYR A 779 -36.46 -13.91 -15.55
N VAL A 780 -35.96 -14.93 -14.87
CA VAL A 780 -34.54 -15.16 -14.64
C VAL A 780 -34.18 -16.55 -15.16
N GLN A 781 -33.07 -16.70 -15.87
CA GLN A 781 -32.56 -17.98 -16.36
C GLN A 781 -31.14 -18.23 -15.85
N LEU A 782 -30.85 -19.49 -15.56
CA LEU A 782 -29.52 -20.02 -15.30
C LEU A 782 -29.18 -21.01 -16.43
N ASP A 783 -28.18 -20.75 -17.24
CA ASP A 783 -27.79 -21.53 -18.41
C ASP A 783 -28.96 -21.82 -19.37
N GLY A 784 -29.79 -20.80 -19.63
CA GLY A 784 -30.96 -20.89 -20.47
C GLY A 784 -32.15 -21.62 -19.85
N LYS A 785 -32.08 -22.07 -18.59
CA LYS A 785 -33.21 -22.69 -17.86
C LYS A 785 -33.82 -21.69 -16.92
N GLU A 786 -35.15 -21.61 -16.93
CA GLU A 786 -35.88 -20.70 -16.07
C GLU A 786 -35.72 -21.05 -14.59
N VAL A 787 -35.42 -20.00 -13.78
CA VAL A 787 -35.28 -20.09 -12.32
C VAL A 787 -36.63 -19.76 -11.67
N PRO A 788 -37.10 -20.54 -10.67
CA PRO A 788 -38.40 -20.34 -10.02
C PRO A 788 -38.54 -18.93 -9.41
N HIS A 789 -39.70 -18.29 -9.67
CA HIS A 789 -40.04 -16.99 -9.12
C HIS A 789 -40.80 -17.15 -7.80
N PHE A 790 -40.39 -16.38 -6.78
CA PHE A 790 -41.09 -16.28 -5.50
C PHE A 790 -41.65 -14.89 -5.27
N LEU A 791 -42.92 -14.76 -4.96
CA LEU A 791 -43.57 -13.49 -4.61
C LEU A 791 -43.31 -13.10 -3.15
N HIS A 792 -42.97 -14.05 -2.30
CA HIS A 792 -42.77 -13.85 -0.87
C HIS A 792 -41.34 -14.16 -0.47
N ARG A 793 -40.72 -13.23 0.22
CA ARG A 793 -39.35 -13.34 0.71
C ARG A 793 -39.10 -14.62 1.51
N ARG A 794 -40.00 -14.98 2.43
CA ARG A 794 -39.84 -16.19 3.25
C ARG A 794 -39.72 -17.47 2.40
N LYS A 795 -40.55 -17.62 1.36
CA LYS A 795 -40.50 -18.81 0.47
C LYS A 795 -39.22 -18.84 -0.36
N TYR A 796 -38.71 -17.67 -0.75
CA TYR A 796 -37.41 -17.54 -1.43
C TYR A 796 -36.29 -17.95 -0.49
N GLU A 797 -36.28 -17.48 0.76
CA GLU A 797 -35.27 -17.84 1.76
C GLU A 797 -35.23 -19.33 2.09
N GLU A 798 -36.37 -19.98 2.11
CA GLU A 798 -36.54 -21.44 2.35
C GLU A 798 -36.17 -22.30 1.12
N SER A 799 -35.95 -21.73 -0.06
CA SER A 799 -35.62 -22.48 -1.29
C SER A 799 -34.09 -22.55 -1.53
N ASP A 800 -33.64 -23.61 -2.21
CA ASP A 800 -32.23 -23.76 -2.64
C ASP A 800 -31.97 -23.04 -3.96
N ILE A 801 -32.99 -22.81 -4.79
CA ILE A 801 -32.90 -22.12 -6.07
C ILE A 801 -34.15 -21.29 -6.30
N GLY A 802 -33.99 -20.05 -6.73
CA GLY A 802 -35.06 -19.14 -7.00
C GLY A 802 -34.67 -17.70 -7.16
N TRP A 803 -35.62 -16.86 -7.54
CA TRP A 803 -35.46 -15.43 -7.48
C TRP A 803 -36.65 -14.70 -6.87
N TYR A 804 -36.38 -13.52 -6.34
CA TYR A 804 -37.36 -12.66 -5.65
C TYR A 804 -37.02 -11.20 -5.92
N TYR A 805 -38.02 -10.35 -6.14
CA TYR A 805 -37.78 -8.90 -6.25
C TYR A 805 -38.05 -8.21 -4.91
N SER A 806 -37.02 -7.61 -4.34
CA SER A 806 -37.11 -6.83 -3.11
C SER A 806 -37.50 -5.38 -3.41
N GLN A 807 -38.78 -5.02 -3.11
CA GLN A 807 -39.24 -3.64 -3.26
C GLN A 807 -38.55 -2.66 -2.32
N THR A 808 -38.13 -3.10 -1.13
CA THR A 808 -37.41 -2.29 -0.16
C THR A 808 -35.99 -2.02 -0.56
N LYS A 809 -35.28 -3.03 -1.10
CA LYS A 809 -33.92 -2.90 -1.60
C LYS A 809 -33.85 -2.51 -3.08
N LYS A 810 -34.99 -2.45 -3.78
CA LYS A 810 -35.09 -2.20 -5.22
C LYS A 810 -34.10 -3.06 -6.00
N SER A 811 -34.08 -4.36 -5.72
CA SER A 811 -33.14 -5.32 -6.31
C SER A 811 -33.73 -6.66 -6.57
N VAL A 812 -33.18 -7.35 -7.57
CA VAL A 812 -33.48 -8.73 -7.90
C VAL A 812 -32.55 -9.63 -7.11
N GLN A 813 -33.11 -10.42 -6.22
CA GLN A 813 -32.36 -11.39 -5.44
C GLN A 813 -32.43 -12.73 -6.17
N VAL A 814 -31.31 -13.32 -6.54
CA VAL A 814 -31.23 -14.62 -7.22
C VAL A 814 -30.35 -15.55 -6.40
N LYS A 815 -30.85 -16.73 -6.08
CA LYS A 815 -30.13 -17.77 -5.34
C LYS A 815 -30.11 -19.08 -6.12
N TYR A 816 -28.92 -19.72 -6.15
CA TYR A 816 -28.77 -21.03 -6.79
C TYR A 816 -27.54 -21.78 -6.23
N PRO A 817 -27.50 -23.12 -6.31
CA PRO A 817 -26.32 -23.91 -5.99
C PRO A 817 -25.16 -23.49 -6.87
N ASN A 818 -23.99 -23.27 -6.30
CA ASN A 818 -22.79 -22.85 -7.04
C ASN A 818 -22.36 -23.97 -8.01
N PRO A 819 -22.40 -23.76 -9.34
CA PRO A 819 -22.03 -24.79 -10.30
C PRO A 819 -20.53 -25.12 -10.31
N LYS A 820 -19.70 -24.25 -9.74
CA LYS A 820 -18.22 -24.33 -9.72
C LYS A 820 -17.63 -24.54 -11.13
N LYS A 821 -18.24 -23.96 -12.14
CA LYS A 821 -17.88 -23.99 -13.56
C LYS A 821 -18.47 -22.79 -14.29
N ASN A 822 -18.02 -22.57 -15.53
CA ASN A 822 -18.56 -21.50 -16.37
C ASN A 822 -20.07 -21.62 -16.50
N HIS A 823 -20.76 -20.51 -16.28
CA HIS A 823 -22.21 -20.44 -16.36
C HIS A 823 -22.69 -19.01 -16.61
N GLN A 824 -23.96 -18.86 -17.00
CA GLN A 824 -24.58 -17.58 -17.29
C GLN A 824 -25.87 -17.39 -16.51
N VAL A 825 -26.09 -16.22 -15.94
CA VAL A 825 -27.39 -15.77 -15.42
C VAL A 825 -27.92 -14.68 -16.36
N LEU A 826 -29.16 -14.87 -16.82
CA LEU A 826 -29.90 -13.87 -17.59
C LEU A 826 -31.09 -13.35 -16.75
N ILE A 827 -31.16 -12.01 -16.64
CA ILE A 827 -32.30 -11.31 -16.00
C ILE A 827 -32.96 -10.47 -17.10
N SER A 828 -34.25 -10.77 -17.42
CA SER A 828 -34.97 -10.11 -18.50
C SER A 828 -36.09 -9.21 -18.02
N PHE A 829 -36.07 -7.97 -18.47
CA PHE A 829 -37.10 -6.95 -18.24
C PHE A 829 -37.93 -6.68 -19.52
N GLU A 830 -37.80 -7.52 -20.56
CA GLU A 830 -38.52 -7.41 -21.82
C GLU A 830 -39.76 -8.31 -21.85
N VAL A 831 -40.90 -7.71 -22.21
CA VAL A 831 -42.20 -8.41 -22.31
C VAL A 831 -42.28 -9.31 -23.53
N PHE A 832 -41.63 -8.97 -24.61
CA PHE A 832 -41.87 -9.57 -25.92
C PHE A 832 -41.23 -10.95 -26.12
N ASP A 833 -40.29 -11.37 -25.28
CA ASP A 833 -39.72 -12.71 -25.35
C ASP A 833 -40.70 -13.82 -24.86
N MET A 834 -41.71 -13.45 -24.08
CA MET A 834 -42.74 -14.40 -23.65
C MET A 834 -43.79 -14.73 -24.73
N ILE A 835 -43.85 -13.97 -25.83
CA ILE A 835 -44.83 -14.18 -26.90
C ILE A 835 -44.33 -15.12 -28.00
N GLY A 836 -43.02 -15.44 -27.96
CA GLY A 836 -42.34 -16.33 -28.94
C GLY A 836 -42.18 -17.80 -28.50
N MET A 837 -42.79 -18.22 -27.34
CA MET A 837 -42.79 -19.58 -26.87
C MET A 837 -44.09 -20.30 -27.25
#